data_2afc548e93450f1251069d0aa3a0bec4
#
_entry.id   2afc548e93450f1251069d0aa3a0bec4
#
_cell.length_a   1.000
_cell.length_b   1.000
_cell.length_c   1.000
_cell.angle_alpha   90.00
_cell.angle_beta   90.00
_cell.angle_gamma   90.00
#
_symmetry.space_group_name_H-M   'P 1'
#
loop_
_entity.id
_entity.type
_entity.pdbx_description
1 polymer ?
#
loop_
_entity_poly.entity_id
_entity_poly.type
_entity_poly.pdbx_seq_one_letter_code
_entity_poly.pdbx_strand_id
1 'polypeptide(L)'
;MLKWIGRALVALLALVALLALVAWLLLRGSVPTHDGALALPGLSAPVTVARDASGMVDIEAANEIDMARALGFVHGQERFFEMDLTRRVAAGELSALFGERALETDRRNRLHRLRARSEASIDAIAGSRIAVLAAYAEGVNAGLSSLSVRPWPYLLLRQTPEPWTEVDTALTGYAMFFDLQDEANSRELALWRIREVVPAPLAALLLRDGTAWDAPLFGAARGDAVLPVPEALDLRALPQPAPDKPEAALAEPAAPGSNNFAAGAAATVDGRAVVAGDMHLGLRAPSLWYRARLRYGDDAAPGGRVDVAGVTLPGVPGVIAGSTPHVAWAFTNSYGDWLDFFRVDFVDEARTRYRTPEGEADIVLHREVIAVAGADDETLEVRETRWGPIAHDSADPRGATAGDDAERGGDGAPHALALRWTAQLPGSLNLGLFDLARAPDLDAALRVAREAGVPAQNLLLGDAGGRIAWRLVGRVPVRVGGCDPQAPLRPLEGCDWAGWHPVDAPLQPELVDPPNARLWTANARVTDGELLALIGDSGYALGARQKQIADAMRAAPHLDEAALLALQLDDRAIFLERWNALLRRTLAPKSGSAWTDIADAADDWSGRASIDSSGYRITRAFRLEVLTRVRDGLLGPARVALGDAFLMPDLPQLEGVAWPLLEQRPAHLLPPRFESWDALLADAATVAAEKVRKGGDDEPKPGPLTARVWGEANTSRVCHPLSGALPGPLGRFLCM
;
A
#
# COMPACT_ATOMS: atom_id res chain seq x y z
N MET A 1 -49.06 12.46 40.53
CA MET A 1 -47.69 12.25 40.11
C MET A 1 -47.49 10.97 39.30
N LEU A 2 -47.83 9.81 39.84
CA LEU A 2 -47.63 8.50 39.14
C LEU A 2 -48.30 8.40 37.75
N LYS A 3 -49.54 8.90 37.56
CA LYS A 3 -50.27 8.89 36.28
C LYS A 3 -49.58 9.84 35.24
N TRP A 4 -48.95 10.90 35.64
CA TRP A 4 -48.21 11.81 34.75
C TRP A 4 -46.87 11.20 34.32
N ILE A 5 -46.18 10.52 35.25
CA ILE A 5 -44.95 9.76 34.96
C ILE A 5 -45.24 8.65 33.97
N GLY A 6 -46.33 7.88 34.18
CA GLY A 6 -46.75 6.85 33.26
C GLY A 6 -47.07 7.37 31.87
N ARG A 7 -47.76 8.52 31.73
CA ARG A 7 -48.02 9.15 30.41
C ARG A 7 -46.75 9.66 29.75
N ALA A 8 -45.82 10.25 30.50
CA ALA A 8 -44.51 10.71 29.98
C ALA A 8 -43.68 9.50 29.49
N LEU A 9 -43.67 8.39 30.21
CA LEU A 9 -42.98 7.19 29.81
C LEU A 9 -43.57 6.58 28.52
N VAL A 10 -44.91 6.50 28.40
CA VAL A 10 -45.57 6.04 27.19
C VAL A 10 -45.27 6.97 25.99
N ALA A 11 -45.29 8.28 26.19
CA ALA A 11 -44.93 9.25 25.14
C ALA A 11 -43.46 9.11 24.69
N LEU A 12 -42.55 8.88 25.66
CA LEU A 12 -41.13 8.64 25.36
C LEU A 12 -40.94 7.33 24.57
N LEU A 13 -41.59 6.25 24.97
CA LEU A 13 -41.55 4.96 24.27
C LEU A 13 -42.13 5.07 22.87
N ALA A 14 -43.24 5.80 22.70
CA ALA A 14 -43.84 6.04 21.37
C ALA A 14 -42.89 6.88 20.49
N LEU A 15 -42.22 7.88 21.05
CA LEU A 15 -41.20 8.68 20.33
C LEU A 15 -40.00 7.81 19.91
N VAL A 16 -39.46 6.98 20.82
CA VAL A 16 -38.37 6.05 20.52
C VAL A 16 -38.77 5.06 19.41
N ALA A 17 -39.97 4.51 19.50
CA ALA A 17 -40.50 3.60 18.46
C ALA A 17 -40.65 4.30 17.11
N LEU A 18 -41.16 5.52 17.10
CA LEU A 18 -41.25 6.34 15.88
C LEU A 18 -39.87 6.64 15.27
N LEU A 19 -38.92 7.04 16.09
CA LEU A 19 -37.53 7.29 15.62
C LEU A 19 -36.87 6.02 15.08
N ALA A 20 -37.08 4.88 15.76
CA ALA A 20 -36.58 3.60 15.27
C ALA A 20 -37.22 3.19 13.94
N LEU A 21 -38.54 3.42 13.77
CA LEU A 21 -39.23 3.18 12.50
C LEU A 21 -38.72 4.08 11.40
N VAL A 22 -38.54 5.37 11.64
CA VAL A 22 -37.97 6.32 10.67
C VAL A 22 -36.57 5.89 10.28
N ALA A 23 -35.71 5.57 11.25
CA ALA A 23 -34.36 5.09 10.98
C ALA A 23 -34.38 3.81 10.12
N TRP A 24 -35.27 2.86 10.47
CA TRP A 24 -35.43 1.62 9.69
C TRP A 24 -35.90 1.90 8.25
N LEU A 25 -36.85 2.79 8.03
CA LEU A 25 -37.34 3.16 6.71
C LEU A 25 -36.24 3.83 5.88
N LEU A 26 -35.44 4.73 6.48
CA LEU A 26 -34.32 5.38 5.82
C LEU A 26 -33.23 4.37 5.42
N LEU A 27 -32.85 3.48 6.35
CA LEU A 27 -31.88 2.42 6.05
C LEU A 27 -32.40 1.44 5.00
N ARG A 28 -33.67 1.05 5.08
CA ARG A 28 -34.31 0.18 4.09
C ARG A 28 -34.33 0.80 2.71
N GLY A 29 -34.56 2.11 2.61
CA GLY A 29 -34.55 2.86 1.34
C GLY A 29 -33.16 3.02 0.71
N SER A 30 -32.09 2.87 1.50
CA SER A 30 -30.71 2.85 1.03
C SER A 30 -30.23 1.47 0.56
N VAL A 31 -31.04 0.41 0.74
CA VAL A 31 -30.67 -0.96 0.32
C VAL A 31 -31.07 -1.17 -1.13
N PRO A 32 -30.17 -1.72 -1.98
CA PRO A 32 -30.46 -2.08 -3.35
C PRO A 32 -31.63 -3.05 -3.53
N THR A 33 -32.32 -2.97 -4.65
CA THR A 33 -33.26 -3.99 -5.10
C THR A 33 -32.52 -4.95 -6.03
N HIS A 34 -32.45 -6.22 -5.66
CA HIS A 34 -31.69 -7.23 -6.42
C HIS A 34 -32.54 -8.04 -7.40
N ASP A 35 -33.85 -8.04 -7.21
CA ASP A 35 -34.78 -8.83 -8.01
C ASP A 35 -35.72 -7.95 -8.83
N GLY A 36 -36.06 -8.42 -10.04
CA GLY A 36 -37.00 -7.75 -10.92
C GLY A 36 -36.37 -7.23 -12.20
N ALA A 37 -37.13 -6.41 -12.93
CA ALA A 37 -36.71 -5.77 -14.16
C ALA A 37 -36.67 -4.25 -13.96
N LEU A 38 -35.58 -3.61 -14.35
CA LEU A 38 -35.37 -2.17 -14.28
C LEU A 38 -35.15 -1.60 -15.68
N ALA A 39 -35.72 -0.45 -15.95
CA ALA A 39 -35.39 0.28 -17.17
C ALA A 39 -34.10 1.09 -16.96
N LEU A 40 -33.07 0.80 -17.75
CA LEU A 40 -31.81 1.51 -17.76
C LEU A 40 -31.65 2.17 -19.16
N PRO A 41 -31.75 3.50 -19.25
CA PRO A 41 -31.59 4.21 -20.53
C PRO A 41 -30.19 3.98 -21.12
N GLY A 42 -30.11 3.98 -22.47
CA GLY A 42 -28.84 3.89 -23.21
C GLY A 42 -28.35 2.46 -23.45
N LEU A 43 -29.05 1.42 -23.01
CA LEU A 43 -28.75 0.05 -23.39
C LEU A 43 -29.19 -0.20 -24.83
N SER A 44 -28.34 -0.88 -25.60
CA SER A 44 -28.66 -1.30 -26.97
C SER A 44 -29.49 -2.60 -27.01
N ALA A 45 -29.36 -3.45 -25.95
CA ALA A 45 -30.11 -4.68 -25.79
C ALA A 45 -30.31 -4.98 -24.25
N PRO A 46 -31.24 -5.88 -23.91
CA PRO A 46 -31.41 -6.29 -22.55
C PRO A 46 -30.12 -6.89 -21.93
N VAL A 47 -29.81 -6.51 -20.69
CA VAL A 47 -28.70 -7.03 -19.89
C VAL A 47 -29.23 -7.88 -18.75
N THR A 48 -28.61 -9.03 -18.52
CA THR A 48 -28.92 -9.87 -17.36
C THR A 48 -27.86 -9.65 -16.27
N VAL A 49 -28.33 -9.40 -15.03
CA VAL A 49 -27.50 -9.31 -13.84
C VAL A 49 -27.96 -10.39 -12.86
N ALA A 50 -27.12 -11.40 -12.65
CA ALA A 50 -27.39 -12.47 -11.70
C ALA A 50 -26.38 -12.42 -10.56
N ARG A 51 -26.71 -13.11 -9.43
CA ARG A 51 -25.80 -13.27 -8.28
C ARG A 51 -25.76 -14.71 -7.86
N ASP A 52 -24.56 -15.22 -7.59
CA ASP A 52 -24.39 -16.56 -7.03
C ASP A 52 -24.62 -16.56 -5.49
N ALA A 53 -24.57 -17.74 -4.88
CA ALA A 53 -24.77 -17.92 -3.44
C ALA A 53 -23.70 -17.20 -2.59
N SER A 54 -22.56 -16.84 -3.17
CA SER A 54 -21.46 -16.11 -2.52
C SER A 54 -21.51 -14.60 -2.82
N GLY A 55 -22.54 -14.12 -3.53
CA GLY A 55 -22.75 -12.73 -3.88
C GLY A 55 -21.88 -12.24 -5.04
N MET A 56 -21.21 -13.12 -5.80
CA MET A 56 -20.52 -12.74 -7.03
C MET A 56 -21.54 -12.34 -8.09
N VAL A 57 -21.32 -11.19 -8.74
CA VAL A 57 -22.22 -10.68 -9.77
C VAL A 57 -21.81 -11.24 -11.13
N ASP A 58 -22.77 -11.78 -11.87
CA ASP A 58 -22.62 -12.23 -13.26
C ASP A 58 -23.42 -11.29 -14.18
N ILE A 59 -22.73 -10.55 -15.05
CA ILE A 59 -23.33 -9.62 -16.00
C ILE A 59 -23.18 -10.20 -17.40
N GLU A 60 -24.31 -10.37 -18.09
CA GLU A 60 -24.35 -10.80 -19.48
C GLU A 60 -24.98 -9.70 -20.35
N ALA A 61 -24.20 -9.16 -21.29
CA ALA A 61 -24.55 -8.03 -22.15
C ALA A 61 -24.25 -8.34 -23.64
N ALA A 62 -24.85 -7.54 -24.53
CA ALA A 62 -24.63 -7.68 -25.96
C ALA A 62 -23.23 -7.21 -26.40
N ASN A 63 -22.67 -6.21 -25.72
CA ASN A 63 -21.39 -5.58 -26.06
C ASN A 63 -20.74 -4.94 -24.81
N GLU A 64 -19.49 -4.45 -24.96
CA GLU A 64 -18.70 -3.83 -23.87
C GLU A 64 -19.38 -2.58 -23.28
N ILE A 65 -20.04 -1.75 -24.11
CA ILE A 65 -20.70 -0.50 -23.66
C ILE A 65 -21.87 -0.83 -22.75
N ASP A 66 -22.74 -1.78 -23.14
CA ASP A 66 -23.86 -2.23 -22.33
C ASP A 66 -23.38 -2.92 -21.03
N MET A 67 -22.31 -3.72 -21.12
CA MET A 67 -21.68 -4.34 -19.95
C MET A 67 -21.16 -3.28 -18.97
N ALA A 68 -20.44 -2.26 -19.46
CA ALA A 68 -19.89 -1.20 -18.63
C ALA A 68 -20.99 -0.38 -17.94
N ARG A 69 -22.07 -0.07 -18.67
CA ARG A 69 -23.27 0.61 -18.13
C ARG A 69 -23.90 -0.21 -17.01
N ALA A 70 -24.08 -1.51 -17.21
CA ALA A 70 -24.66 -2.38 -16.20
C ALA A 70 -23.73 -2.56 -14.98
N LEU A 71 -22.42 -2.70 -15.18
CA LEU A 71 -21.44 -2.76 -14.09
C LEU A 71 -21.42 -1.45 -13.28
N GLY A 72 -21.46 -0.30 -13.98
CA GLY A 72 -21.59 1.01 -13.35
C GLY A 72 -22.86 1.11 -12.51
N PHE A 73 -24.00 0.63 -13.03
CA PHE A 73 -25.27 0.61 -12.31
C PHE A 73 -25.16 -0.19 -10.99
N VAL A 74 -24.58 -1.39 -11.04
CA VAL A 74 -24.40 -2.23 -9.87
C VAL A 74 -23.44 -1.59 -8.85
N HIS A 75 -22.32 -1.05 -9.32
CA HIS A 75 -21.37 -0.36 -8.45
C HIS A 75 -22.01 0.88 -7.80
N GLY A 76 -22.73 1.72 -8.55
CA GLY A 76 -23.41 2.90 -8.05
C GLY A 76 -24.52 2.59 -7.06
N GLN A 77 -25.22 1.47 -7.25
CA GLN A 77 -26.26 1.02 -6.35
C GLN A 77 -25.73 0.45 -5.01
N GLU A 78 -24.59 -0.25 -5.05
CA GLU A 78 -24.08 -1.03 -3.90
C GLU A 78 -22.85 -0.44 -3.23
N ARG A 79 -22.07 0.39 -3.92
CA ARG A 79 -20.71 0.82 -3.50
C ARG A 79 -20.44 2.30 -3.64
N PHE A 80 -21.45 3.14 -3.91
CA PHE A 80 -21.22 4.54 -4.25
C PHE A 80 -20.44 5.31 -3.19
N PHE A 81 -20.67 5.06 -1.90
CA PHE A 81 -19.97 5.78 -0.85
C PHE A 81 -18.46 5.46 -0.83
N GLU A 82 -18.10 4.19 -1.01
CA GLU A 82 -16.70 3.76 -1.10
C GLU A 82 -16.01 4.32 -2.35
N MET A 83 -16.75 4.36 -3.48
CA MET A 83 -16.27 4.99 -4.71
C MET A 83 -16.01 6.49 -4.51
N ASP A 84 -16.94 7.19 -3.84
CA ASP A 84 -16.82 8.62 -3.53
C ASP A 84 -15.61 8.89 -2.61
N LEU A 85 -15.38 8.04 -1.60
CA LEU A 85 -14.18 8.14 -0.78
C LEU A 85 -12.90 7.98 -1.61
N THR A 86 -12.87 6.98 -2.49
CA THR A 86 -11.69 6.66 -3.30
C THR A 86 -11.32 7.81 -4.24
N ARG A 87 -12.31 8.37 -5.00
CA ARG A 87 -12.04 9.54 -5.88
C ARG A 87 -11.58 10.75 -5.08
N ARG A 88 -12.17 10.98 -3.87
CA ARG A 88 -11.82 12.12 -3.02
C ARG A 88 -10.44 12.00 -2.39
N VAL A 89 -9.99 10.80 -2.06
CA VAL A 89 -8.59 10.58 -1.64
C VAL A 89 -7.63 11.08 -2.71
N ALA A 90 -7.79 10.60 -3.94
CA ALA A 90 -6.90 10.99 -5.04
C ALA A 90 -6.98 12.48 -5.38
N ALA A 91 -8.16 13.08 -5.27
CA ALA A 91 -8.38 14.49 -5.57
C ALA A 91 -8.01 15.44 -4.42
N GLY A 92 -7.81 14.95 -3.19
CA GLY A 92 -7.66 15.79 -1.99
C GLY A 92 -8.97 16.53 -1.67
N GLU A 93 -10.11 15.82 -1.54
CA GLU A 93 -11.46 16.37 -1.37
C GLU A 93 -12.24 15.71 -0.23
N LEU A 94 -11.56 15.01 0.67
CA LEU A 94 -12.19 14.34 1.82
C LEU A 94 -12.81 15.34 2.81
N SER A 95 -12.22 16.53 2.95
CA SER A 95 -12.70 17.58 3.86
C SER A 95 -14.10 18.06 3.53
N ALA A 96 -14.52 17.96 2.27
CA ALA A 96 -15.90 18.24 1.86
C ALA A 96 -16.93 17.30 2.54
N LEU A 97 -16.51 16.11 2.99
CA LEU A 97 -17.34 15.17 3.75
C LEU A 97 -17.05 15.21 5.26
N PHE A 98 -15.79 15.35 5.67
CA PHE A 98 -15.33 15.13 7.04
C PHE A 98 -14.87 16.39 7.77
N GLY A 99 -14.93 17.56 7.12
CA GLY A 99 -14.48 18.84 7.68
C GLY A 99 -12.99 18.86 7.96
N GLU A 100 -12.60 19.66 8.94
CA GLU A 100 -11.19 19.90 9.31
C GLU A 100 -10.37 18.63 9.62
N ARG A 101 -11.03 17.52 9.98
CA ARG A 101 -10.33 16.26 10.29
C ARG A 101 -9.58 15.65 9.11
N ALA A 102 -10.03 15.92 7.90
CA ALA A 102 -9.42 15.41 6.68
C ALA A 102 -8.52 16.44 5.98
N LEU A 103 -8.49 17.68 6.49
CA LEU A 103 -7.85 18.81 5.80
C LEU A 103 -6.36 18.61 5.56
N GLU A 104 -5.64 18.05 6.53
CA GLU A 104 -4.22 17.77 6.37
C GLU A 104 -3.94 16.71 5.29
N THR A 105 -4.78 15.69 5.20
CA THR A 105 -4.70 14.70 4.13
C THR A 105 -4.98 15.34 2.77
N ASP A 106 -6.01 16.20 2.70
CA ASP A 106 -6.36 16.88 1.45
C ASP A 106 -5.26 17.85 0.98
N ARG A 107 -4.62 18.59 1.89
CA ARG A 107 -3.47 19.45 1.56
C ARG A 107 -2.34 18.65 0.90
N ARG A 108 -1.95 17.51 1.49
CA ARG A 108 -0.91 16.63 0.93
C ARG A 108 -1.29 16.11 -0.45
N ASN A 109 -2.49 15.55 -0.58
CA ASN A 109 -2.92 14.92 -1.83
C ASN A 109 -3.18 15.97 -2.93
N ARG A 110 -3.70 17.15 -2.56
CA ARG A 110 -3.96 18.27 -3.48
C ARG A 110 -2.68 18.86 -4.09
N LEU A 111 -1.53 18.70 -3.42
CA LEU A 111 -0.22 19.07 -3.96
C LEU A 111 0.01 18.46 -5.35
N HIS A 112 -0.44 17.22 -5.57
CA HIS A 112 -0.25 16.50 -6.83
C HIS A 112 -1.25 16.92 -7.93
N ARG A 113 -2.34 17.64 -7.61
CA ARG A 113 -3.34 18.17 -8.54
C ARG A 113 -3.91 17.12 -9.51
N LEU A 114 -4.14 15.91 -9.02
CA LEU A 114 -4.52 14.78 -9.88
C LEU A 114 -5.89 14.97 -10.55
N ARG A 115 -6.84 15.70 -9.95
CA ARG A 115 -8.11 16.04 -10.62
C ARG A 115 -7.85 16.89 -11.85
N ALA A 116 -7.13 18.00 -11.73
CA ALA A 116 -6.83 18.89 -12.84
C ALA A 116 -6.02 18.17 -13.95
N ARG A 117 -5.09 17.29 -13.56
CA ARG A 117 -4.33 16.46 -14.50
C ARG A 117 -5.22 15.45 -15.22
N SER A 118 -6.16 14.82 -14.50
CA SER A 118 -7.12 13.87 -15.08
C SER A 118 -8.07 14.58 -16.05
N GLU A 119 -8.59 15.76 -15.70
CA GLU A 119 -9.42 16.58 -16.59
C GLU A 119 -8.68 16.94 -17.89
N ALA A 120 -7.40 17.30 -17.78
CA ALA A 120 -6.58 17.64 -18.95
C ALA A 120 -6.21 16.44 -19.84
N SER A 121 -6.30 15.20 -19.33
CA SER A 121 -5.80 14.00 -20.01
C SER A 121 -6.81 12.87 -20.15
N ILE A 122 -8.10 13.11 -19.86
CA ILE A 122 -9.13 12.06 -19.83
C ILE A 122 -9.25 11.30 -21.16
N ASP A 123 -9.14 11.98 -22.30
CA ASP A 123 -9.17 11.35 -23.61
C ASP A 123 -7.98 10.41 -23.82
N ALA A 124 -6.80 10.78 -23.35
CA ALA A 124 -5.60 9.94 -23.43
C ALA A 124 -5.68 8.75 -22.45
N ILE A 125 -6.25 8.93 -21.27
CA ILE A 125 -6.50 7.86 -20.29
C ILE A 125 -7.49 6.85 -20.85
N ALA A 126 -8.61 7.32 -21.38
CA ALA A 126 -9.66 6.47 -21.94
C ALA A 126 -9.26 5.81 -23.26
N GLY A 127 -8.50 6.52 -24.10
CA GLY A 127 -8.12 6.05 -25.44
C GLY A 127 -9.35 5.64 -26.27
N SER A 128 -9.34 4.45 -26.85
CA SER A 128 -10.48 3.91 -27.62
C SER A 128 -11.72 3.61 -26.76
N ARG A 129 -11.60 3.65 -25.43
CA ARG A 129 -12.68 3.32 -24.49
C ARG A 129 -13.45 4.53 -23.94
N ILE A 130 -13.35 5.69 -24.57
CA ILE A 130 -14.08 6.89 -24.08
C ILE A 130 -15.60 6.66 -23.99
N ALA A 131 -16.19 5.93 -24.94
CA ALA A 131 -17.61 5.58 -24.90
C ALA A 131 -17.96 4.56 -23.80
N VAL A 132 -17.05 3.64 -23.49
CA VAL A 132 -17.17 2.68 -22.39
C VAL A 132 -17.14 3.42 -21.06
N LEU A 133 -16.22 4.39 -20.92
CA LEU A 133 -16.08 5.20 -19.73
C LEU A 133 -17.32 6.06 -19.47
N ALA A 134 -17.85 6.73 -20.50
CA ALA A 134 -19.10 7.48 -20.41
C ALA A 134 -20.28 6.59 -20.01
N ALA A 135 -20.44 5.41 -20.66
CA ALA A 135 -21.50 4.48 -20.33
C ALA A 135 -21.40 3.97 -18.88
N TYR A 136 -20.19 3.73 -18.38
CA TYR A 136 -19.97 3.36 -16.98
C TYR A 136 -20.42 4.48 -16.03
N ALA A 137 -20.02 5.73 -16.27
CA ALA A 137 -20.40 6.88 -15.44
C ALA A 137 -21.93 7.10 -15.43
N GLU A 138 -22.58 7.01 -16.59
CA GLU A 138 -24.05 7.05 -16.70
C GLU A 138 -24.71 5.91 -15.91
N GLY A 139 -24.15 4.70 -15.99
CA GLY A 139 -24.59 3.55 -15.21
C GLY A 139 -24.49 3.79 -13.71
N VAL A 140 -23.35 4.30 -13.20
CA VAL A 140 -23.14 4.64 -11.79
C VAL A 140 -24.21 5.60 -11.29
N ASN A 141 -24.46 6.68 -12.04
CA ASN A 141 -25.46 7.68 -11.68
C ASN A 141 -26.89 7.11 -11.70
N ALA A 142 -27.20 6.24 -12.64
CA ALA A 142 -28.49 5.55 -12.69
C ALA A 142 -28.65 4.59 -11.51
N GLY A 143 -27.60 3.86 -11.13
CA GLY A 143 -27.58 2.98 -9.96
C GLY A 143 -27.80 3.73 -8.66
N LEU A 144 -27.09 4.84 -8.44
CA LEU A 144 -27.30 5.73 -7.31
C LEU A 144 -28.73 6.27 -7.26
N SER A 145 -29.25 6.74 -8.39
CA SER A 145 -30.59 7.32 -8.50
C SER A 145 -31.72 6.29 -8.34
N SER A 146 -31.43 4.99 -8.50
CA SER A 146 -32.40 3.91 -8.32
C SER A 146 -32.73 3.64 -6.85
N LEU A 147 -31.93 4.13 -5.91
CA LEU A 147 -32.18 4.00 -4.49
C LEU A 147 -33.28 4.96 -4.04
N SER A 148 -34.26 4.48 -3.25
CA SER A 148 -35.35 5.30 -2.73
C SER A 148 -34.87 6.38 -1.74
N VAL A 149 -33.74 6.11 -1.09
CA VAL A 149 -33.04 7.02 -0.15
C VAL A 149 -31.57 6.93 -0.48
N ARG A 150 -30.89 8.09 -0.50
CA ARG A 150 -29.43 8.12 -0.69
C ARG A 150 -28.70 7.17 0.26
N PRO A 151 -27.51 6.66 -0.08
CA PRO A 151 -26.77 5.73 0.77
C PRO A 151 -26.64 6.25 2.21
N TRP A 152 -26.86 5.39 3.18
CA TRP A 152 -26.97 5.75 4.61
C TRP A 152 -25.77 6.57 5.16
N PRO A 153 -24.52 6.41 4.67
CA PRO A 153 -23.43 7.25 5.12
C PRO A 153 -23.67 8.73 4.91
N TYR A 154 -24.28 9.12 3.77
CA TYR A 154 -24.61 10.52 3.49
C TYR A 154 -25.75 11.05 4.38
N LEU A 155 -26.64 10.19 4.88
CA LEU A 155 -27.63 10.61 5.87
C LEU A 155 -26.95 11.00 7.17
N LEU A 156 -25.97 10.21 7.60
CA LEU A 156 -25.21 10.43 8.83
C LEU A 156 -24.35 11.68 8.72
N LEU A 157 -23.67 11.85 7.60
CA LEU A 157 -22.83 13.03 7.31
C LEU A 157 -23.64 14.28 6.97
N ARG A 158 -24.96 14.15 6.74
CA ARG A 158 -25.86 15.23 6.28
C ARG A 158 -25.42 15.84 4.93
N GLN A 159 -24.81 15.02 4.10
CA GLN A 159 -24.30 15.41 2.77
C GLN A 159 -25.17 14.82 1.67
N THR A 160 -25.04 15.37 0.47
CA THR A 160 -25.65 14.80 -0.74
C THR A 160 -24.56 14.24 -1.63
N PRO A 161 -24.70 13.01 -2.14
CA PRO A 161 -23.71 12.46 -3.06
C PRO A 161 -23.65 13.30 -4.35
N GLU A 162 -22.46 13.61 -4.81
CA GLU A 162 -22.22 14.26 -6.10
C GLU A 162 -22.22 13.22 -7.22
N PRO A 163 -22.76 13.54 -8.40
CA PRO A 163 -22.73 12.64 -9.55
C PRO A 163 -21.33 12.17 -9.90
N TRP A 164 -21.25 10.98 -10.47
CA TRP A 164 -20.02 10.39 -10.99
C TRP A 164 -19.73 10.90 -12.40
N THR A 165 -18.48 11.22 -12.68
CA THR A 165 -17.98 11.64 -13.99
C THR A 165 -16.91 10.67 -14.49
N GLU A 166 -16.53 10.79 -15.76
CA GLU A 166 -15.43 10.02 -16.36
C GLU A 166 -14.10 10.27 -15.64
N VAL A 167 -13.87 11.51 -15.20
CA VAL A 167 -12.69 11.92 -14.44
C VAL A 167 -12.59 11.17 -13.10
N ASP A 168 -13.71 10.90 -12.46
CA ASP A 168 -13.75 10.18 -11.19
C ASP A 168 -13.28 8.72 -11.31
N THR A 169 -13.47 8.13 -12.51
CA THR A 169 -12.89 6.80 -12.81
C THR A 169 -11.36 6.88 -12.90
N ALA A 170 -10.82 7.91 -13.53
CA ALA A 170 -9.37 8.14 -13.52
C ALA A 170 -8.84 8.35 -12.09
N LEU A 171 -9.54 9.15 -11.28
CA LEU A 171 -9.19 9.36 -9.87
C LEU A 171 -9.23 8.08 -9.05
N THR A 172 -10.15 7.16 -9.34
CA THR A 172 -10.16 5.83 -8.71
C THR A 172 -8.88 5.05 -9.04
N GLY A 173 -8.41 5.12 -10.29
CA GLY A 173 -7.11 4.57 -10.68
C GLY A 173 -5.95 5.23 -9.94
N TYR A 174 -5.95 6.56 -9.84
CA TYR A 174 -4.92 7.32 -9.12
C TYR A 174 -4.94 7.08 -7.60
N ALA A 175 -6.07 6.77 -7.00
CA ALA A 175 -6.13 6.40 -5.58
C ALA A 175 -5.28 5.16 -5.29
N MET A 176 -5.15 4.24 -6.24
CA MET A 176 -4.27 3.07 -6.09
C MET A 176 -2.78 3.44 -6.12
N PHE A 177 -2.38 4.56 -6.72
CA PHE A 177 -1.01 5.06 -6.59
C PHE A 177 -0.71 5.50 -5.15
N PHE A 178 -1.65 6.18 -4.48
CA PHE A 178 -1.52 6.52 -3.06
C PHE A 178 -1.49 5.29 -2.15
N ASP A 179 -2.31 4.28 -2.44
CA ASP A 179 -2.34 3.05 -1.64
C ASP A 179 -1.06 2.20 -1.77
N LEU A 180 -0.35 2.31 -2.89
CA LEU A 180 0.74 1.40 -3.26
C LEU A 180 2.13 2.03 -3.28
N GLN A 181 2.24 3.36 -3.21
CA GLN A 181 3.50 4.10 -3.27
C GLN A 181 3.55 5.15 -2.16
N ASP A 182 4.76 5.57 -1.78
CA ASP A 182 4.97 6.68 -0.83
C ASP A 182 4.89 8.01 -1.58
N GLU A 183 3.70 8.60 -1.65
CA GLU A 183 3.42 9.82 -2.42
C GLU A 183 4.22 11.04 -1.96
N ALA A 184 4.74 11.03 -0.75
CA ALA A 184 5.59 12.09 -0.19
C ALA A 184 7.08 11.79 -0.33
N ASN A 185 7.46 10.61 -0.84
CA ASN A 185 8.84 10.13 -0.92
C ASN A 185 9.60 10.24 0.41
N SER A 186 8.89 9.96 1.51
CA SER A 186 9.35 10.21 2.89
C SER A 186 10.59 9.39 3.25
N ARG A 187 10.65 8.13 2.74
CA ARG A 187 11.78 7.25 3.00
C ARG A 187 13.07 7.78 2.38
N GLU A 188 13.05 8.19 1.12
CA GLU A 188 14.21 8.76 0.43
C GLU A 188 14.69 10.03 1.13
N LEU A 189 13.78 10.96 1.43
CA LEU A 189 14.10 12.19 2.13
C LEU A 189 14.77 11.93 3.48
N ALA A 190 14.23 11.00 4.27
CA ALA A 190 14.78 10.63 5.58
C ALA A 190 16.18 10.03 5.45
N LEU A 191 16.36 9.06 4.54
CA LEU A 191 17.64 8.38 4.34
C LEU A 191 18.70 9.31 3.73
N TRP A 192 18.32 10.17 2.79
CA TRP A 192 19.22 11.18 2.27
C TRP A 192 19.73 12.11 3.38
N ARG A 193 18.85 12.73 4.19
CA ARG A 193 19.23 13.57 5.32
C ARG A 193 20.15 12.87 6.31
N ILE A 194 19.84 11.61 6.65
CA ILE A 194 20.66 10.79 7.55
C ILE A 194 22.06 10.57 6.95
N ARG A 195 22.13 10.20 5.67
CA ARG A 195 23.40 9.92 4.98
C ARG A 195 24.36 11.11 4.96
N GLU A 196 23.85 12.34 4.89
CA GLU A 196 24.65 13.56 4.89
C GLU A 196 25.33 13.86 6.26
N VAL A 197 24.82 13.28 7.36
CA VAL A 197 25.28 13.64 8.70
C VAL A 197 25.90 12.48 9.49
N VAL A 198 25.86 11.23 8.99
CA VAL A 198 26.47 10.09 9.66
C VAL A 198 27.70 9.57 8.91
N PRO A 199 28.64 8.86 9.59
CA PRO A 199 29.75 8.22 8.90
C PRO A 199 29.32 7.24 7.82
N ALA A 200 30.01 7.19 6.70
CA ALA A 200 29.68 6.33 5.56
C ALA A 200 29.47 4.83 5.91
N PRO A 201 30.26 4.20 6.81
CA PRO A 201 30.00 2.81 7.21
C PRO A 201 28.67 2.64 7.95
N LEU A 202 28.21 3.65 8.71
CA LEU A 202 26.90 3.63 9.37
C LEU A 202 25.78 3.82 8.36
N ALA A 203 25.93 4.77 7.41
CA ALA A 203 25.00 4.94 6.31
C ALA A 203 24.84 3.64 5.50
N ALA A 204 25.93 2.93 5.19
CA ALA A 204 25.89 1.66 4.47
C ALA A 204 25.11 0.54 5.20
N LEU A 205 25.08 0.53 6.53
CA LEU A 205 24.22 -0.37 7.30
C LEU A 205 22.75 0.01 7.18
N LEU A 206 22.43 1.31 7.23
CA LEU A 206 21.05 1.82 7.17
C LEU A 206 20.43 1.72 5.76
N LEU A 207 21.25 1.86 4.72
CA LEU A 207 20.84 1.81 3.31
C LEU A 207 20.84 0.40 2.71
N ARG A 208 20.81 -0.61 3.53
CA ARG A 208 20.85 -2.00 3.09
C ARG A 208 19.65 -2.36 2.18
N ASP A 209 19.93 -3.06 1.07
CA ASP A 209 18.97 -3.39 -0.01
C ASP A 209 18.53 -4.87 -0.02
N GLY A 210 18.89 -5.67 1.00
CA GLY A 210 18.47 -7.07 1.10
C GLY A 210 19.11 -7.82 2.26
N THR A 211 18.78 -9.10 2.38
CA THR A 211 19.19 -10.00 3.47
C THR A 211 19.46 -11.41 2.98
N ALA A 212 19.85 -12.31 3.87
CA ALA A 212 19.91 -13.76 3.62
C ALA A 212 18.51 -14.39 3.35
N TRP A 213 17.46 -13.64 3.61
CA TRP A 213 16.07 -14.07 3.37
C TRP A 213 15.53 -13.72 1.97
N ASP A 214 16.33 -13.09 1.13
CA ASP A 214 15.90 -12.79 -0.24
C ASP A 214 15.66 -14.06 -1.06
N ALA A 215 14.65 -14.02 -1.90
CA ALA A 215 14.38 -15.06 -2.90
C ALA A 215 13.94 -14.43 -4.22
N PRO A 216 14.82 -13.65 -4.89
CA PRO A 216 14.47 -12.97 -6.12
C PRO A 216 14.23 -13.96 -7.28
N LEU A 217 13.54 -13.51 -8.34
CA LEU A 217 13.42 -14.23 -9.59
C LEU A 217 14.71 -14.16 -10.42
N PHE A 218 15.46 -13.05 -10.29
CA PHE A 218 16.75 -12.82 -10.94
C PHE A 218 17.83 -12.60 -9.90
N GLY A 219 19.01 -13.19 -10.14
CA GLY A 219 20.15 -13.07 -9.25
C GLY A 219 20.05 -13.91 -7.98
N ALA A 220 20.69 -13.45 -6.91
CA ALA A 220 20.81 -14.18 -5.65
C ALA A 220 20.39 -13.32 -4.45
N ALA A 221 20.25 -13.95 -3.28
CA ALA A 221 20.12 -13.24 -2.02
C ALA A 221 21.35 -12.34 -1.76
N ARG A 222 21.12 -11.13 -1.24
CA ARG A 222 22.19 -10.18 -0.86
C ARG A 222 23.04 -10.70 0.30
N GLY A 223 22.51 -11.61 1.08
CA GLY A 223 23.10 -12.02 2.35
C GLY A 223 22.93 -10.96 3.45
N ASP A 224 23.34 -11.27 4.65
CA ASP A 224 23.30 -10.33 5.76
C ASP A 224 24.52 -9.39 5.74
N ALA A 225 24.48 -8.30 6.51
CA ALA A 225 25.52 -7.27 6.50
C ALA A 225 26.87 -7.80 7.00
N VAL A 226 27.95 -7.40 6.33
CA VAL A 226 29.30 -7.49 6.89
C VAL A 226 29.48 -6.30 7.84
N LEU A 227 29.73 -6.61 9.11
CA LEU A 227 29.86 -5.57 10.14
C LEU A 227 31.19 -4.83 10.00
N PRO A 228 31.22 -3.49 10.10
CA PRO A 228 32.45 -2.72 10.09
C PRO A 228 33.32 -3.03 11.30
N VAL A 229 34.64 -2.95 11.10
CA VAL A 229 35.64 -3.08 12.18
C VAL A 229 35.64 -1.81 13.05
N PRO A 230 36.15 -1.89 14.32
CA PRO A 230 36.15 -0.76 15.26
C PRO A 230 36.81 0.53 14.70
N GLU A 231 37.84 0.36 13.89
CA GLU A 231 38.58 1.48 13.29
C GLU A 231 37.76 2.21 12.19
N ALA A 232 36.78 1.51 11.58
CA ALA A 232 35.91 2.08 10.56
C ALA A 232 34.63 2.69 11.15
N LEU A 233 34.11 2.09 12.23
CA LEU A 233 32.90 2.57 12.92
C LEU A 233 32.91 2.12 14.38
N ASP A 234 32.94 3.08 15.29
CA ASP A 234 32.64 2.86 16.71
C ASP A 234 31.38 3.64 17.08
N LEU A 235 30.26 2.94 17.16
CA LEU A 235 28.94 3.54 17.48
C LEU A 235 28.92 4.17 18.88
N ARG A 236 29.74 3.64 19.80
CA ARG A 236 29.81 4.13 21.19
C ARG A 236 30.58 5.45 21.31
N ALA A 237 31.39 5.79 20.31
CA ALA A 237 32.10 7.06 20.22
C ALA A 237 31.26 8.17 19.56
N LEU A 238 30.13 7.82 18.91
CA LEU A 238 29.27 8.77 18.24
C LEU A 238 28.25 9.40 19.22
N PRO A 239 27.80 10.66 18.97
CA PRO A 239 26.77 11.31 19.74
C PRO A 239 25.49 10.47 19.80
N GLN A 240 24.83 10.44 20.97
CA GLN A 240 23.57 9.74 21.17
C GLN A 240 22.57 10.66 21.89
N PRO A 241 21.27 10.52 21.63
CA PRO A 241 20.26 11.30 22.36
C PRO A 241 20.26 10.94 23.84
N ALA A 242 19.81 11.88 24.69
CA ALA A 242 19.65 11.62 26.12
C ALA A 242 18.64 10.47 26.34
N PRO A 243 18.85 9.61 27.35
CA PRO A 243 18.04 8.40 27.56
C PRO A 243 16.57 8.65 27.93
N ASP A 244 16.20 9.87 28.25
CA ASP A 244 14.89 10.19 28.85
C ASP A 244 13.74 10.46 27.85
N LYS A 245 13.99 10.41 26.55
CA LYS A 245 12.91 10.50 25.56
C LYS A 245 12.39 9.11 25.21
N PRO A 246 11.10 8.82 25.46
CA PRO A 246 10.48 7.56 25.01
C PRO A 246 10.57 7.47 23.48
N GLU A 247 11.20 6.44 23.01
CA GLU A 247 11.32 6.16 21.59
C GLU A 247 10.07 5.46 21.07
N ALA A 248 9.62 5.83 19.87
CA ALA A 248 8.52 5.12 19.24
C ALA A 248 8.92 3.67 19.00
N ALA A 249 8.17 2.74 19.58
CA ALA A 249 8.35 1.32 19.32
C ALA A 249 8.19 1.04 17.82
N LEU A 250 8.99 0.11 17.28
CA LEU A 250 8.69 -0.46 15.99
C LEU A 250 7.29 -1.10 16.07
N ALA A 251 6.35 -0.47 15.39
CA ALA A 251 5.16 -1.18 14.97
C ALA A 251 5.53 -1.99 13.72
N GLU A 252 4.99 -3.18 13.56
CA GLU A 252 5.01 -3.76 12.22
C GLU A 252 4.22 -2.82 11.32
N PRO A 253 4.77 -2.43 10.17
CA PRO A 253 4.05 -1.55 9.28
C PRO A 253 2.72 -2.20 8.93
N ALA A 254 1.64 -1.44 9.08
CA ALA A 254 0.34 -1.77 8.51
C ALA A 254 0.37 -1.62 6.98
N ALA A 255 1.55 -1.75 6.38
CA ALA A 255 1.75 -1.60 4.95
C ALA A 255 0.96 -2.65 4.18
N PRO A 256 0.29 -2.25 3.11
CA PRO A 256 -0.35 -3.19 2.20
C PRO A 256 0.69 -4.21 1.72
N GLY A 257 0.31 -5.48 1.74
CA GLY A 257 1.13 -6.56 1.22
C GLY A 257 0.40 -7.31 0.13
N SER A 258 1.06 -8.25 -0.50
CA SER A 258 0.43 -9.18 -1.43
C SER A 258 1.31 -10.40 -1.62
N ASN A 259 0.70 -11.53 -1.97
CA ASN A 259 1.40 -12.68 -2.53
C ASN A 259 0.90 -12.93 -3.95
N ASN A 260 1.79 -13.41 -4.79
CA ASN A 260 1.43 -13.81 -6.14
C ASN A 260 2.38 -14.92 -6.60
N PHE A 261 1.85 -16.05 -7.06
CA PHE A 261 2.65 -17.17 -7.54
C PHE A 261 1.95 -17.90 -8.66
N ALA A 262 2.76 -18.46 -9.57
CA ALA A 262 2.28 -19.18 -10.74
C ALA A 262 3.08 -20.47 -10.98
N ALA A 263 2.36 -21.49 -11.43
CA ALA A 263 2.93 -22.76 -11.87
C ALA A 263 2.58 -22.99 -13.35
N GLY A 264 3.58 -23.27 -14.17
CA GLY A 264 3.40 -23.60 -15.58
C GLY A 264 3.27 -25.11 -15.81
N ALA A 265 3.02 -25.50 -17.06
CA ALA A 265 2.71 -26.88 -17.48
C ALA A 265 3.63 -27.96 -16.89
N ALA A 266 4.94 -27.70 -16.83
CA ALA A 266 5.91 -28.69 -16.33
C ALA A 266 5.85 -28.85 -14.79
N ALA A 267 5.16 -27.95 -14.08
CA ALA A 267 5.04 -27.95 -12.63
C ALA A 267 3.62 -28.29 -12.15
N THR A 268 2.64 -28.38 -13.05
CA THR A 268 1.24 -28.68 -12.70
C THR A 268 0.88 -30.16 -12.99
N VAL A 269 -0.20 -30.62 -12.38
CA VAL A 269 -0.66 -32.00 -12.51
C VAL A 269 -1.22 -32.29 -13.91
N ASP A 270 -1.89 -31.31 -14.51
CA ASP A 270 -2.67 -31.47 -15.74
C ASP A 270 -2.14 -30.66 -16.93
N GLY A 271 -0.98 -30.01 -16.77
CA GLY A 271 -0.32 -29.26 -17.85
C GLY A 271 -0.89 -27.87 -18.11
N ARG A 272 -1.89 -27.41 -17.35
CA ARG A 272 -2.36 -26.02 -17.41
C ARG A 272 -1.46 -25.09 -16.57
N ALA A 273 -1.44 -23.80 -16.91
CA ALA A 273 -0.94 -22.81 -15.96
C ALA A 273 -1.96 -22.56 -14.84
N VAL A 274 -1.46 -22.41 -13.61
CA VAL A 274 -2.27 -21.99 -12.45
C VAL A 274 -1.64 -20.73 -11.86
N VAL A 275 -2.44 -19.68 -11.68
CA VAL A 275 -2.02 -18.41 -11.09
C VAL A 275 -2.80 -18.19 -9.79
N ALA A 276 -2.09 -17.92 -8.71
CA ALA A 276 -2.67 -17.56 -7.42
C ALA A 276 -2.30 -16.11 -7.08
N GLY A 277 -3.30 -15.34 -6.64
CA GLY A 277 -3.16 -13.98 -6.16
C GLY A 277 -3.77 -13.82 -4.77
N ASP A 278 -3.08 -13.11 -3.90
CA ASP A 278 -3.46 -12.90 -2.50
C ASP A 278 -3.10 -11.46 -2.11
N MET A 279 -4.05 -10.55 -2.32
CA MET A 279 -3.85 -9.10 -2.15
C MET A 279 -4.23 -8.67 -0.72
N HIS A 280 -3.28 -8.10 0.02
CA HIS A 280 -3.45 -7.66 1.41
C HIS A 280 -3.63 -6.12 1.47
N LEU A 281 -4.74 -5.59 0.96
CA LEU A 281 -5.03 -4.14 0.88
C LEU A 281 -5.92 -3.63 2.03
N GLY A 282 -5.84 -4.26 3.19
CA GLY A 282 -6.62 -3.91 4.36
C GLY A 282 -8.02 -4.54 4.38
N LEU A 283 -8.47 -4.87 5.59
CA LEU A 283 -9.79 -5.47 5.83
C LEU A 283 -10.78 -4.38 6.22
N ARG A 284 -11.81 -4.21 5.41
CA ARG A 284 -12.91 -3.25 5.65
C ARG A 284 -14.25 -3.79 5.15
N ALA A 285 -15.34 -3.26 5.65
CA ALA A 285 -16.69 -3.55 5.19
C ALA A 285 -17.34 -2.26 4.65
N PRO A 286 -17.74 -2.23 3.36
CA PRO A 286 -17.54 -3.29 2.37
C PRO A 286 -16.08 -3.50 1.96
N SER A 287 -15.75 -4.69 1.42
CA SER A 287 -14.41 -4.96 0.87
C SER A 287 -14.06 -3.98 -0.26
N LEU A 288 -12.77 -3.67 -0.42
CA LEU A 288 -12.26 -2.91 -1.57
C LEU A 288 -12.68 -3.57 -2.89
N TRP A 289 -12.55 -4.89 -2.93
CA TRP A 289 -12.81 -5.67 -4.12
C TRP A 289 -14.29 -6.02 -4.28
N TYR A 290 -14.75 -5.98 -5.54
CA TYR A 290 -16.09 -6.43 -5.94
C TYR A 290 -15.97 -7.60 -6.91
N ARG A 291 -16.47 -8.78 -6.54
CA ARG A 291 -16.35 -9.97 -7.38
C ARG A 291 -17.37 -9.94 -8.50
N ALA A 292 -16.90 -10.13 -9.73
CA ALA A 292 -17.76 -10.11 -10.91
C ALA A 292 -17.28 -11.11 -11.98
N ARG A 293 -18.25 -11.61 -12.76
CA ARG A 293 -18.04 -12.24 -14.05
C ARG A 293 -18.72 -11.37 -15.11
N LEU A 294 -17.97 -10.99 -16.13
CA LEU A 294 -18.43 -10.12 -17.19
C LEU A 294 -18.41 -10.90 -18.51
N ARG A 295 -19.58 -10.99 -19.16
CA ARG A 295 -19.76 -11.73 -20.42
C ARG A 295 -20.40 -10.82 -21.46
N TYR A 296 -19.75 -10.60 -22.60
CA TYR A 296 -20.24 -9.73 -23.65
C TYR A 296 -19.67 -10.06 -25.03
N GLY A 297 -20.38 -9.68 -26.09
CA GLY A 297 -19.91 -9.79 -27.46
C GLY A 297 -18.78 -8.82 -27.75
N ASP A 298 -17.70 -9.29 -28.38
CA ASP A 298 -16.56 -8.47 -28.80
C ASP A 298 -15.79 -9.19 -29.93
N ASP A 299 -15.80 -8.62 -31.12
CA ASP A 299 -15.18 -9.21 -32.31
C ASP A 299 -13.64 -9.32 -32.20
N ALA A 300 -13.01 -8.53 -31.31
CA ALA A 300 -11.58 -8.60 -31.05
C ALA A 300 -11.18 -9.72 -30.09
N ALA A 301 -12.15 -10.31 -29.39
CA ALA A 301 -11.91 -11.40 -28.46
C ALA A 301 -11.95 -12.78 -29.14
N PRO A 302 -11.26 -13.79 -28.59
CA PRO A 302 -11.35 -15.17 -29.10
C PRO A 302 -12.81 -15.65 -29.15
N GLY A 303 -13.23 -16.18 -30.28
CA GLY A 303 -14.61 -16.63 -30.47
C GLY A 303 -15.68 -15.54 -30.53
N GLY A 304 -15.29 -14.26 -30.67
CA GLY A 304 -16.21 -13.12 -30.75
C GLY A 304 -16.89 -12.75 -29.42
N ARG A 305 -16.35 -13.21 -28.28
CA ARG A 305 -16.92 -13.01 -26.96
C ARG A 305 -15.86 -12.91 -25.87
N VAL A 306 -16.05 -11.98 -24.96
CA VAL A 306 -15.34 -11.93 -23.68
C VAL A 306 -16.13 -12.69 -22.62
N ASP A 307 -15.41 -13.49 -21.83
CA ASP A 307 -15.89 -14.14 -20.59
C ASP A 307 -14.77 -14.03 -19.55
N VAL A 308 -14.86 -13.06 -18.69
CA VAL A 308 -13.83 -12.75 -17.69
C VAL A 308 -14.43 -12.79 -16.30
N ALA A 309 -13.77 -13.49 -15.37
CA ALA A 309 -14.17 -13.58 -13.98
C ALA A 309 -13.02 -13.15 -13.07
N GLY A 310 -13.34 -12.44 -11.99
CA GLY A 310 -12.33 -11.97 -11.04
C GLY A 310 -12.86 -10.92 -10.08
N VAL A 311 -11.98 -9.98 -9.73
CA VAL A 311 -12.29 -8.84 -8.88
C VAL A 311 -12.23 -7.54 -9.68
N THR A 312 -13.26 -6.72 -9.51
CA THR A 312 -13.30 -5.33 -10.00
C THR A 312 -12.99 -4.39 -8.85
N LEU A 313 -12.57 -3.18 -9.19
CA LEU A 313 -12.47 -2.06 -8.26
C LEU A 313 -13.68 -1.14 -8.50
N PRO A 314 -14.63 -1.00 -7.56
CA PRO A 314 -15.74 -0.06 -7.73
C PRO A 314 -15.23 1.35 -8.05
N GLY A 315 -15.65 1.87 -9.20
CA GLY A 315 -15.13 3.11 -9.77
C GLY A 315 -14.47 2.93 -11.15
N VAL A 316 -14.15 1.67 -11.57
CA VAL A 316 -13.58 1.40 -12.91
C VAL A 316 -14.36 0.31 -13.65
N PRO A 317 -14.39 0.34 -15.01
CA PRO A 317 -15.31 -0.46 -15.83
C PRO A 317 -14.80 -1.86 -16.21
N GLY A 318 -14.06 -2.58 -15.34
CA GLY A 318 -13.52 -3.89 -15.71
C GLY A 318 -12.90 -4.68 -14.58
N VAL A 319 -12.46 -5.90 -14.89
CA VAL A 319 -11.77 -6.81 -13.97
C VAL A 319 -10.31 -6.40 -13.82
N ILE A 320 -9.87 -6.19 -12.58
CA ILE A 320 -8.49 -5.82 -12.25
C ILE A 320 -7.61 -7.07 -12.19
N ALA A 321 -7.99 -8.06 -11.40
CA ALA A 321 -7.29 -9.35 -11.34
C ALA A 321 -8.30 -10.48 -11.54
N GLY A 322 -7.93 -11.48 -12.35
CA GLY A 322 -8.86 -12.53 -12.69
C GLY A 322 -8.39 -13.44 -13.82
N SER A 323 -9.34 -14.05 -14.50
CA SER A 323 -9.06 -14.97 -15.61
C SER A 323 -10.17 -14.97 -16.66
N THR A 324 -9.75 -15.33 -17.87
CA THR A 324 -10.61 -15.75 -18.99
C THR A 324 -10.38 -17.25 -19.24
N PRO A 325 -11.09 -17.88 -20.21
CA PRO A 325 -10.72 -19.22 -20.67
C PRO A 325 -9.30 -19.34 -21.25
N HIS A 326 -8.64 -18.22 -21.54
CA HIS A 326 -7.36 -18.18 -22.26
C HIS A 326 -6.18 -17.75 -21.38
N VAL A 327 -6.36 -16.76 -20.51
CA VAL A 327 -5.31 -16.19 -19.67
C VAL A 327 -5.80 -15.91 -18.27
N ALA A 328 -4.87 -15.99 -17.30
CA ALA A 328 -5.10 -15.59 -15.90
C ALA A 328 -4.02 -14.61 -15.47
N TRP A 329 -4.38 -13.68 -14.55
CA TRP A 329 -3.44 -12.67 -14.05
C TRP A 329 -3.72 -12.24 -12.61
N ALA A 330 -2.65 -11.92 -11.90
CA ALA A 330 -2.71 -11.36 -10.55
C ALA A 330 -1.49 -10.48 -10.27
N PHE A 331 -1.54 -9.69 -9.19
CA PHE A 331 -0.56 -8.65 -8.89
C PHE A 331 0.00 -8.74 -7.48
N THR A 332 1.27 -8.29 -7.32
CA THR A 332 1.81 -7.83 -6.04
C THR A 332 2.42 -6.46 -6.20
N ASN A 333 2.28 -5.60 -5.18
CA ASN A 333 2.94 -4.31 -5.21
C ASN A 333 4.45 -4.46 -5.37
N SER A 334 5.05 -3.58 -6.19
CA SER A 334 6.48 -3.45 -6.37
C SER A 334 6.97 -2.16 -5.72
N TYR A 335 7.87 -2.28 -4.76
CA TYR A 335 8.53 -1.14 -4.11
C TYR A 335 9.77 -0.69 -4.91
N GLY A 336 9.61 -0.57 -6.23
CA GLY A 336 10.59 0.13 -7.07
C GLY A 336 10.55 1.62 -6.81
N ASP A 337 11.43 2.35 -7.46
CA ASP A 337 11.61 3.78 -7.27
C ASP A 337 10.82 4.57 -8.34
N TRP A 338 9.71 5.16 -7.90
CA TRP A 338 8.71 5.83 -8.75
C TRP A 338 8.65 7.34 -8.54
N LEU A 339 9.44 7.86 -7.63
CA LEU A 339 9.50 9.26 -7.24
C LEU A 339 10.95 9.70 -7.09
N ASP A 340 11.24 10.96 -7.47
CA ASP A 340 12.52 11.61 -7.17
C ASP A 340 12.28 13.04 -6.71
N PHE A 341 13.10 13.51 -5.78
CA PHE A 341 13.23 14.93 -5.53
C PHE A 341 14.16 15.57 -6.54
N PHE A 342 13.83 16.78 -6.95
CA PHE A 342 14.65 17.63 -7.82
C PHE A 342 15.01 18.89 -7.07
N ARG A 343 16.30 19.20 -6.97
CA ARG A 343 16.77 20.45 -6.38
C ARG A 343 16.37 21.63 -7.27
N VAL A 344 15.74 22.64 -6.66
CA VAL A 344 15.30 23.87 -7.31
C VAL A 344 16.16 25.03 -6.85
N ASP A 345 16.94 25.62 -7.75
CA ASP A 345 17.79 26.78 -7.49
C ASP A 345 17.06 28.04 -7.99
N PHE A 346 16.59 28.88 -7.07
CA PHE A 346 15.90 30.13 -7.41
C PHE A 346 16.87 31.19 -7.91
N VAL A 347 16.40 32.09 -8.79
CA VAL A 347 17.18 33.22 -9.35
C VAL A 347 16.81 34.54 -8.71
N ASP A 348 15.70 34.62 -7.99
CA ASP A 348 15.21 35.84 -7.35
C ASP A 348 14.81 35.59 -5.88
N GLU A 349 14.84 36.64 -5.06
CA GLU A 349 14.41 36.59 -3.65
C GLU A 349 12.93 36.31 -3.50
N ALA A 350 12.10 36.69 -4.48
CA ALA A 350 10.67 36.42 -4.51
C ALA A 350 10.34 34.96 -4.85
N ARG A 351 11.35 34.18 -5.27
CA ARG A 351 11.25 32.76 -5.62
C ARG A 351 10.16 32.47 -6.64
N THR A 352 10.05 33.36 -7.63
CA THR A 352 9.11 33.24 -8.74
C THR A 352 9.74 32.64 -9.99
N ARG A 353 11.09 32.56 -10.04
CA ARG A 353 11.86 32.01 -11.15
C ARG A 353 12.97 31.10 -10.64
N TYR A 354 13.30 30.09 -11.43
CA TYR A 354 14.32 29.10 -11.08
C TYR A 354 15.22 28.76 -12.29
N ARG A 355 16.40 28.21 -12.03
CA ARG A 355 17.38 27.80 -13.04
C ARG A 355 17.01 26.44 -13.64
N THR A 356 17.21 26.33 -14.94
CA THR A 356 17.11 25.07 -15.70
C THR A 356 18.39 24.88 -16.53
N PRO A 357 18.67 23.69 -17.06
CA PRO A 357 19.82 23.48 -17.94
C PRO A 357 19.80 24.36 -19.19
N GLU A 358 18.62 24.77 -19.65
CA GLU A 358 18.43 25.60 -20.85
C GLU A 358 18.40 27.11 -20.53
N GLY A 359 18.39 27.50 -19.25
CA GLY A 359 18.30 28.89 -18.80
C GLY A 359 17.48 29.07 -17.55
N GLU A 360 16.51 29.96 -17.57
CA GLU A 360 15.62 30.25 -16.44
C GLU A 360 14.16 29.98 -16.83
N ALA A 361 13.34 29.55 -15.86
CA ALA A 361 11.92 29.32 -16.03
C ALA A 361 11.12 29.96 -14.87
N ASP A 362 9.87 30.27 -15.15
CA ASP A 362 8.94 30.80 -14.16
C ASP A 362 8.30 29.66 -13.36
N ILE A 363 8.08 29.88 -12.04
CA ILE A 363 7.23 29.03 -11.22
C ILE A 363 5.77 29.22 -11.65
N VAL A 364 5.09 28.14 -11.92
CA VAL A 364 3.63 28.18 -12.17
C VAL A 364 2.90 28.08 -10.83
N LEU A 365 2.11 29.11 -10.53
CA LEU A 365 1.30 29.14 -9.31
C LEU A 365 -0.12 28.66 -9.60
N HIS A 366 -0.53 27.59 -8.94
CA HIS A 366 -1.89 27.10 -8.98
C HIS A 366 -2.60 27.37 -7.66
N ARG A 367 -3.84 27.86 -7.73
CA ARG A 367 -4.69 28.05 -6.57
C ARG A 367 -5.74 26.96 -6.53
N GLU A 368 -5.63 26.08 -5.57
CA GLU A 368 -6.52 24.95 -5.35
C GLU A 368 -7.44 25.27 -4.17
N VAL A 369 -8.75 25.16 -4.39
CA VAL A 369 -9.75 25.38 -3.32
C VAL A 369 -10.10 24.03 -2.72
N ILE A 370 -9.96 23.91 -1.40
CA ILE A 370 -10.34 22.74 -0.60
C ILE A 370 -11.63 23.09 0.15
N ALA A 371 -12.73 22.49 -0.27
CA ALA A 371 -14.02 22.65 0.41
C ALA A 371 -13.98 21.92 1.78
N VAL A 372 -14.44 22.60 2.86
CA VAL A 372 -14.39 22.08 4.22
C VAL A 372 -15.80 22.05 4.82
N ALA A 373 -16.35 20.85 5.04
CA ALA A 373 -17.68 20.72 5.62
C ALA A 373 -17.77 21.37 7.02
N GLY A 374 -18.65 22.36 7.16
CA GLY A 374 -18.88 23.04 8.44
C GLY A 374 -17.89 24.14 8.78
N ALA A 375 -16.99 24.51 7.89
CA ALA A 375 -16.03 25.61 8.01
C ALA A 375 -15.92 26.37 6.68
N ASP A 376 -15.11 27.43 6.67
CA ASP A 376 -14.78 28.14 5.41
C ASP A 376 -13.84 27.29 4.55
N ASP A 377 -13.97 27.42 3.24
CA ASP A 377 -13.09 26.78 2.28
C ASP A 377 -11.65 27.30 2.41
N GLU A 378 -10.68 26.40 2.21
CA GLU A 378 -9.27 26.75 2.24
C GLU A 378 -8.70 26.91 0.83
N THR A 379 -7.83 27.90 0.63
CA THR A 379 -7.07 28.06 -0.62
C THR A 379 -5.64 27.60 -0.39
N LEU A 380 -5.24 26.55 -1.08
CA LEU A 380 -3.88 26.04 -1.15
C LEU A 380 -3.17 26.60 -2.39
N GLU A 381 -2.02 27.22 -2.21
CA GLU A 381 -1.15 27.64 -3.32
C GLU A 381 -0.13 26.55 -3.61
N VAL A 382 -0.24 25.91 -4.79
CA VAL A 382 0.71 24.91 -5.29
C VAL A 382 1.67 25.59 -6.27
N ARG A 383 2.95 25.63 -5.91
CA ARG A 383 4.04 26.16 -6.73
C ARG A 383 4.63 25.01 -7.53
N GLU A 384 4.56 25.08 -8.86
CA GLU A 384 4.96 23.98 -9.74
C GLU A 384 6.11 24.37 -10.66
N THR A 385 7.12 23.50 -10.73
CA THR A 385 8.24 23.55 -11.66
C THR A 385 8.02 22.56 -12.81
N ARG A 386 8.92 22.56 -13.81
CA ARG A 386 8.92 21.51 -14.85
C ARG A 386 9.15 20.09 -14.30
N TRP A 387 9.70 19.96 -13.08
CA TRP A 387 9.95 18.67 -12.41
C TRP A 387 8.85 18.26 -11.46
N GLY A 388 7.83 19.09 -11.28
CA GLY A 388 6.69 18.82 -10.39
C GLY A 388 6.46 19.93 -9.37
N PRO A 389 5.53 19.73 -8.43
CA PRO A 389 5.25 20.68 -7.35
C PRO A 389 6.43 20.78 -6.39
N ILE A 390 6.65 21.96 -5.83
CA ILE A 390 7.60 22.17 -4.73
C ILE A 390 6.97 21.56 -3.47
N ALA A 391 7.56 20.45 -3.00
CA ALA A 391 7.12 19.74 -1.83
C ALA A 391 7.80 20.24 -0.54
N HIS A 392 9.05 20.66 -0.63
CA HIS A 392 9.82 21.21 0.49
C HIS A 392 10.49 22.52 0.10
N ASP A 393 10.41 23.51 0.98
CA ASP A 393 11.04 24.81 0.80
C ASP A 393 11.53 25.34 2.16
N SER A 394 12.82 25.24 2.40
CA SER A 394 13.47 25.59 3.68
C SER A 394 13.28 27.04 4.12
N ALA A 395 12.80 27.93 3.25
CA ALA A 395 12.55 29.32 3.58
C ALA A 395 11.07 29.72 3.59
N ASP A 396 10.13 28.80 3.34
CA ASP A 396 8.69 29.06 3.46
C ASP A 396 8.17 28.54 4.81
N PRO A 397 7.94 29.42 5.82
CA PRO A 397 7.46 28.99 7.11
C PRO A 397 6.02 28.42 7.10
N ARG A 398 5.30 28.52 5.97
CA ARG A 398 3.93 27.99 5.80
C ARG A 398 3.90 26.58 5.22
N GLY A 399 4.99 26.18 4.55
CA GLY A 399 5.21 24.83 4.04
C GLY A 399 6.24 24.04 4.86
N ALA A 400 6.85 24.68 5.84
CA ALA A 400 7.84 24.08 6.72
C ALA A 400 7.16 23.08 7.66
N THR A 401 7.30 21.78 7.38
CA THR A 401 7.17 20.77 8.42
C THR A 401 8.31 20.97 9.42
N ALA A 402 8.07 20.69 10.71
CA ALA A 402 9.11 20.77 11.74
C ALA A 402 10.31 19.91 11.33
N GLY A 403 11.32 20.51 10.68
CA GLY A 403 12.43 19.78 10.10
C GLY A 403 13.18 20.52 9.00
N ASP A 404 12.59 21.56 8.41
CA ASP A 404 13.16 22.27 7.24
C ASP A 404 14.39 23.12 7.55
N ASP A 405 14.77 23.34 8.81
CA ASP A 405 15.97 24.07 9.20
C ASP A 405 17.30 23.34 8.85
N ALA A 406 17.26 22.05 8.53
CA ALA A 406 18.43 21.27 8.17
C ALA A 406 18.80 21.32 6.66
N GLU A 407 17.96 21.91 5.82
CA GLU A 407 18.18 22.00 4.36
C GLU A 407 19.10 23.18 3.95
N ARG A 408 19.97 23.62 4.83
CA ARG A 408 21.09 24.47 4.40
C ARG A 408 22.16 23.56 3.83
N GLY A 409 22.22 23.50 2.49
CA GLY A 409 23.27 22.78 1.78
C GLY A 409 24.65 23.15 2.34
N GLY A 410 25.67 22.34 2.07
CA GLY A 410 27.03 22.61 2.51
C GLY A 410 27.59 23.99 2.10
N ASP A 411 26.86 24.73 1.25
CA ASP A 411 27.07 26.12 0.84
C ASP A 411 26.21 27.13 1.65
N GLY A 412 25.35 26.65 2.57
CA GLY A 412 24.52 27.52 3.42
C GLY A 412 23.34 28.21 2.71
N ALA A 413 23.13 27.94 1.43
CA ALA A 413 22.05 28.57 0.65
C ALA A 413 20.71 27.79 0.85
N PRO A 414 19.60 28.50 1.06
CA PRO A 414 18.29 27.86 1.12
C PRO A 414 17.91 27.32 -0.27
N HIS A 415 17.47 26.08 -0.35
CA HIS A 415 16.99 25.46 -1.58
C HIS A 415 15.63 24.81 -1.35
N ALA A 416 14.92 24.59 -2.45
CA ALA A 416 13.66 23.86 -2.44
C ALA A 416 13.82 22.53 -3.17
N LEU A 417 12.91 21.60 -2.85
CA LEU A 417 12.80 20.31 -3.50
C LEU A 417 11.46 20.21 -4.22
N ALA A 418 11.49 20.05 -5.53
CA ALA A 418 10.33 19.68 -6.32
C ALA A 418 10.20 18.16 -6.32
N LEU A 419 8.97 17.65 -6.20
CA LEU A 419 8.69 16.22 -6.19
C LEU A 419 8.13 15.77 -7.53
N ARG A 420 8.87 14.93 -8.23
CA ARG A 420 8.42 14.28 -9.45
C ARG A 420 7.96 12.87 -9.16
N TRP A 421 6.73 12.60 -9.47
CA TRP A 421 6.09 11.29 -9.28
C TRP A 421 5.57 10.76 -10.61
N THR A 422 5.76 9.47 -10.89
CA THR A 422 5.24 8.84 -12.11
C THR A 422 3.76 9.10 -12.29
N ALA A 423 2.95 9.11 -11.23
CA ALA A 423 1.51 9.40 -11.28
C ALA A 423 1.17 10.78 -11.87
N GLN A 424 2.08 11.76 -11.78
CA GLN A 424 1.86 13.11 -12.31
C GLN A 424 2.07 13.21 -13.83
N LEU A 425 2.64 12.18 -14.46
CA LEU A 425 3.09 12.24 -15.83
C LEU A 425 2.06 11.65 -16.81
N PRO A 426 1.92 12.23 -18.02
CA PRO A 426 1.07 11.64 -19.05
C PRO A 426 1.45 10.19 -19.36
N GLY A 427 0.43 9.33 -19.51
CA GLY A 427 0.62 7.90 -19.79
C GLY A 427 0.88 7.03 -18.56
N SER A 428 0.97 7.59 -17.35
CA SER A 428 1.05 6.81 -16.09
C SER A 428 -0.19 5.98 -15.82
N LEU A 429 -1.35 6.47 -16.24
CA LEU A 429 -2.64 5.80 -16.12
C LEU A 429 -3.31 5.71 -17.49
N ASN A 430 -3.82 4.51 -17.86
CA ASN A 430 -4.71 4.28 -18.97
C ASN A 430 -5.60 3.05 -18.74
N LEU A 431 -6.62 2.86 -19.58
CA LEU A 431 -7.53 1.70 -19.51
C LEU A 431 -7.03 0.48 -20.29
N GLY A 432 -5.77 0.47 -20.72
CA GLY A 432 -5.18 -0.62 -21.53
C GLY A 432 -5.15 -1.97 -20.82
N LEU A 433 -5.07 -2.00 -19.49
CA LEU A 433 -5.08 -3.25 -18.71
C LEU A 433 -6.31 -4.13 -19.03
N PHE A 434 -7.46 -3.54 -19.34
CA PHE A 434 -8.69 -4.28 -19.63
C PHE A 434 -8.63 -5.07 -20.95
N ASP A 435 -7.62 -4.83 -21.81
CA ASP A 435 -7.36 -5.68 -23.00
C ASP A 435 -6.86 -7.08 -22.65
N LEU A 436 -6.43 -7.34 -21.41
CA LEU A 436 -6.17 -8.70 -20.94
C LEU A 436 -7.38 -9.62 -21.09
N ALA A 437 -8.59 -9.09 -20.96
CA ALA A 437 -9.82 -9.85 -21.17
C ALA A 437 -10.01 -10.35 -22.62
N ARG A 438 -9.28 -9.79 -23.58
CA ARG A 438 -9.29 -10.16 -25.00
C ARG A 438 -8.09 -11.01 -25.42
N ALA A 439 -7.09 -11.17 -24.56
CA ALA A 439 -5.85 -11.86 -24.89
C ALA A 439 -6.09 -13.37 -25.15
N PRO A 440 -5.74 -13.88 -26.34
CA PRO A 440 -5.88 -15.30 -26.66
C PRO A 440 -4.78 -16.18 -26.05
N ASP A 441 -3.65 -15.61 -25.67
CA ASP A 441 -2.47 -16.31 -25.19
C ASP A 441 -1.54 -15.39 -24.37
N LEU A 442 -0.47 -15.96 -23.83
CA LEU A 442 0.51 -15.25 -23.03
C LEU A 442 1.21 -14.12 -23.78
N ASP A 443 1.52 -14.32 -25.08
CA ASP A 443 2.25 -13.31 -25.86
C ASP A 443 1.39 -12.07 -26.11
N ALA A 444 0.09 -12.26 -26.33
CA ALA A 444 -0.88 -11.16 -26.41
C ALA A 444 -1.03 -10.45 -25.06
N ALA A 445 -1.14 -11.21 -23.97
CA ALA A 445 -1.22 -10.65 -22.62
C ALA A 445 0.04 -9.83 -22.26
N LEU A 446 1.23 -10.27 -22.64
CA LEU A 446 2.47 -9.52 -22.44
C LEU A 446 2.50 -8.23 -23.25
N ARG A 447 1.97 -8.21 -24.50
CA ARG A 447 1.85 -6.97 -25.28
C ARG A 447 0.95 -5.95 -24.57
N VAL A 448 -0.20 -6.38 -24.06
CA VAL A 448 -1.08 -5.54 -23.26
C VAL A 448 -0.35 -4.99 -22.02
N ALA A 449 0.33 -5.87 -21.28
CA ALA A 449 1.02 -5.48 -20.04
C ALA A 449 2.17 -4.49 -20.28
N ARG A 450 2.82 -4.51 -21.46
CA ARG A 450 3.89 -3.56 -21.81
C ARG A 450 3.37 -2.11 -21.97
N GLU A 451 2.12 -1.94 -22.40
CA GLU A 451 1.51 -0.65 -22.71
C GLU A 451 0.59 -0.14 -21.59
N ALA A 452 0.23 -1.01 -20.65
CA ALA A 452 -0.68 -0.66 -19.56
C ALA A 452 -0.09 0.42 -18.65
N GLY A 453 -0.82 1.53 -18.49
CA GLY A 453 -0.57 2.58 -17.52
C GLY A 453 -1.36 2.29 -16.25
N VAL A 454 -0.67 1.82 -15.22
CA VAL A 454 -1.19 1.50 -13.88
C VAL A 454 -0.08 1.74 -12.86
N PRO A 455 -0.37 1.80 -11.54
CA PRO A 455 0.70 1.78 -10.54
C PRO A 455 1.65 0.61 -10.80
N ALA A 456 2.95 0.85 -10.75
CA ALA A 456 3.91 -0.19 -11.09
C ALA A 456 3.85 -1.37 -10.12
N GLN A 457 3.59 -2.57 -10.65
CA GLN A 457 3.39 -3.80 -9.88
C GLN A 457 4.04 -5.01 -10.54
N ASN A 458 4.33 -6.02 -9.72
CA ASN A 458 4.66 -7.36 -10.22
C ASN A 458 3.38 -8.03 -10.73
N LEU A 459 3.30 -8.26 -12.02
CA LEU A 459 2.23 -8.98 -12.67
C LEU A 459 2.70 -10.42 -12.95
N LEU A 460 1.93 -11.41 -12.50
CA LEU A 460 2.06 -12.79 -12.98
C LEU A 460 0.94 -13.11 -13.95
N LEU A 461 1.33 -13.76 -15.03
CA LEU A 461 0.47 -14.22 -16.12
C LEU A 461 0.58 -15.72 -16.28
N GLY A 462 -0.52 -16.36 -16.65
CA GLY A 462 -0.54 -17.75 -17.12
C GLY A 462 -1.53 -17.91 -18.27
N ASP A 463 -1.26 -18.82 -19.23
CA ASP A 463 -2.20 -19.11 -20.30
C ASP A 463 -2.71 -20.56 -20.31
N ALA A 464 -3.75 -20.80 -21.09
CA ALA A 464 -4.34 -22.13 -21.23
C ALA A 464 -3.38 -23.16 -21.85
N GLY A 465 -2.31 -22.72 -22.51
CA GLY A 465 -1.23 -23.57 -23.03
C GLY A 465 -0.21 -24.01 -21.98
N GLY A 466 -0.35 -23.51 -20.74
CA GLY A 466 0.53 -23.84 -19.63
C GLY A 466 1.79 -22.98 -19.55
N ARG A 467 1.88 -21.91 -20.32
CA ARG A 467 2.97 -20.92 -20.25
C ARG A 467 2.72 -19.95 -19.11
N ILE A 468 3.79 -19.44 -18.49
CA ILE A 468 3.73 -18.44 -17.43
C ILE A 468 4.74 -17.33 -17.63
N ALA A 469 4.43 -16.13 -17.13
CA ALA A 469 5.37 -15.02 -17.15
C ALA A 469 5.24 -14.16 -15.88
N TRP A 470 6.36 -13.57 -15.48
CA TRP A 470 6.43 -12.38 -14.63
C TRP A 470 6.76 -11.18 -15.49
N ARG A 471 6.08 -10.07 -15.22
CA ARG A 471 6.43 -8.76 -15.76
C ARG A 471 6.18 -7.67 -14.71
N LEU A 472 7.06 -6.68 -14.66
CA LEU A 472 6.72 -5.42 -14.02
C LEU A 472 5.76 -4.65 -14.95
N VAL A 473 4.49 -4.54 -14.59
CA VAL A 473 3.49 -3.73 -15.29
C VAL A 473 3.53 -2.30 -14.74
N GLY A 474 3.07 -1.34 -15.53
CA GLY A 474 3.19 0.10 -15.24
C GLY A 474 4.41 0.71 -15.93
N ARG A 475 4.42 2.03 -16.01
CA ARG A 475 5.45 2.77 -16.75
C ARG A 475 6.66 3.03 -15.85
N VAL A 476 7.87 2.77 -16.37
CA VAL A 476 9.14 2.95 -15.67
C VAL A 476 9.82 4.22 -16.20
N PRO A 477 10.23 5.17 -15.34
CA PRO A 477 10.93 6.38 -15.78
C PRO A 477 12.38 6.04 -16.19
N VAL A 478 12.89 6.74 -17.21
CA VAL A 478 14.31 6.69 -17.59
C VAL A 478 15.04 7.82 -16.92
N ARG A 479 15.90 7.51 -15.95
CA ARG A 479 16.80 8.46 -15.30
C ARG A 479 18.06 8.63 -16.15
N VAL A 480 18.49 9.89 -16.35
CA VAL A 480 19.69 10.27 -17.10
C VAL A 480 20.64 11.05 -16.24
N GLY A 481 21.92 11.19 -16.69
CA GLY A 481 22.95 11.94 -15.99
C GLY A 481 23.81 11.12 -15.03
N GLY A 482 23.50 9.86 -14.80
CA GLY A 482 24.30 8.96 -13.94
C GLY A 482 24.28 9.35 -12.46
N CYS A 483 23.23 10.02 -12.00
CA CYS A 483 23.08 10.52 -10.65
C CYS A 483 22.59 9.42 -9.70
N ASP A 484 22.82 9.63 -8.41
CA ASP A 484 22.33 8.74 -7.37
C ASP A 484 20.81 8.96 -7.19
N PRO A 485 19.95 7.98 -7.49
CA PRO A 485 18.50 8.13 -7.36
C PRO A 485 18.04 8.15 -5.89
N GLN A 486 18.91 7.86 -4.93
CA GLN A 486 18.61 7.93 -3.49
C GLN A 486 19.00 9.29 -2.87
N ALA A 487 19.15 10.31 -3.71
CA ALA A 487 19.43 11.68 -3.30
C ALA A 487 18.74 12.66 -4.26
N PRO A 488 18.38 13.87 -3.80
CA PRO A 488 17.76 14.85 -4.67
C PRO A 488 18.57 15.09 -5.93
N LEU A 489 17.95 14.86 -7.08
CA LEU A 489 18.55 15.01 -8.39
C LEU A 489 18.94 16.48 -8.64
N ARG A 490 20.06 16.70 -9.33
CA ARG A 490 20.61 18.02 -9.62
C ARG A 490 20.52 18.32 -11.12
N PRO A 491 19.44 18.96 -11.58
CA PRO A 491 19.23 19.19 -13.01
C PRO A 491 20.34 19.97 -13.71
N LEU A 492 20.94 20.93 -12.99
CA LEU A 492 22.04 21.72 -13.53
C LEU A 492 23.34 20.90 -13.75
N GLU A 493 23.43 19.72 -13.16
CA GLU A 493 24.51 18.75 -13.37
C GLU A 493 24.14 17.67 -14.41
N GLY A 494 22.99 17.82 -15.08
CA GLY A 494 22.52 16.92 -16.14
C GLY A 494 21.63 15.78 -15.67
N CYS A 495 21.18 15.80 -14.40
CA CYS A 495 20.28 14.79 -13.84
C CYS A 495 18.82 15.10 -14.18
N ASP A 496 18.13 14.22 -14.89
CA ASP A 496 16.69 14.40 -15.21
C ASP A 496 16.02 13.06 -15.51
N TRP A 497 14.70 13.10 -15.73
CA TRP A 497 13.93 12.02 -16.33
C TRP A 497 13.73 12.28 -17.82
N ALA A 498 14.18 11.34 -18.66
CA ALA A 498 14.09 11.43 -20.12
C ALA A 498 12.84 10.77 -20.71
N GLY A 499 11.77 10.66 -19.92
CA GLY A 499 10.53 10.01 -20.32
C GLY A 499 10.40 8.57 -19.83
N TRP A 500 9.61 7.76 -20.53
CA TRP A 500 9.34 6.38 -20.17
C TRP A 500 10.30 5.38 -20.82
N HIS A 501 10.63 4.31 -20.10
CA HIS A 501 11.36 3.19 -20.66
C HIS A 501 10.62 2.64 -21.89
N PRO A 502 11.28 2.52 -23.07
CA PRO A 502 10.62 2.07 -24.30
C PRO A 502 10.07 0.64 -24.17
N VAL A 503 8.87 0.42 -24.68
CA VAL A 503 8.20 -0.89 -24.65
C VAL A 503 8.89 -1.96 -25.51
N ASP A 504 9.71 -1.53 -26.46
CA ASP A 504 10.51 -2.34 -27.39
C ASP A 504 12.01 -2.35 -27.05
N ALA A 505 12.41 -1.78 -25.89
CA ALA A 505 13.81 -1.81 -25.48
C ALA A 505 14.29 -3.26 -25.29
N PRO A 506 15.57 -3.56 -25.59
CA PRO A 506 16.13 -4.90 -25.41
C PRO A 506 16.06 -5.40 -23.96
N LEU A 507 16.26 -4.51 -22.99
CA LEU A 507 16.12 -4.81 -21.58
C LEU A 507 14.66 -4.57 -21.18
N GLN A 508 13.93 -5.64 -20.93
CA GLN A 508 12.56 -5.58 -20.41
C GLN A 508 12.49 -6.21 -19.02
N PRO A 509 11.74 -5.57 -18.07
CA PRO A 509 11.52 -6.16 -16.76
C PRO A 509 10.49 -7.31 -16.87
N GLU A 510 10.88 -8.41 -17.50
CA GLU A 510 10.02 -9.59 -17.68
C GLU A 510 10.82 -10.90 -17.66
N LEU A 511 10.17 -11.97 -17.24
CA LEU A 511 10.68 -13.35 -17.24
C LEU A 511 9.59 -14.27 -17.79
N VAL A 512 9.84 -14.85 -18.94
CA VAL A 512 8.89 -15.71 -19.66
C VAL A 512 9.37 -17.15 -19.59
N ASP A 513 8.46 -18.08 -19.28
CA ASP A 513 8.68 -19.51 -19.26
C ASP A 513 9.96 -19.94 -18.52
N PRO A 514 10.09 -19.63 -17.20
CA PRO A 514 11.28 -19.98 -16.45
C PRO A 514 11.53 -21.51 -16.46
N PRO A 515 12.80 -21.95 -16.47
CA PRO A 515 13.13 -23.39 -16.61
C PRO A 515 12.50 -24.30 -15.56
N ASN A 516 12.24 -23.77 -14.35
CA ASN A 516 11.58 -24.50 -13.27
C ASN A 516 10.04 -24.43 -13.33
N ALA A 517 9.47 -23.74 -14.32
CA ALA A 517 8.04 -23.53 -14.51
C ALA A 517 7.33 -23.00 -13.24
N ARG A 518 8.00 -22.16 -12.46
CA ARG A 518 7.47 -21.57 -11.21
C ARG A 518 7.87 -20.11 -11.09
N LEU A 519 6.92 -19.28 -10.65
CA LEU A 519 7.11 -17.87 -10.37
C LEU A 519 6.50 -17.52 -9.02
N TRP A 520 7.11 -16.55 -8.31
CA TRP A 520 6.64 -16.06 -7.01
C TRP A 520 7.04 -14.61 -6.80
N THR A 521 6.16 -13.85 -6.19
CA THR A 521 6.43 -12.49 -5.69
C THR A 521 5.68 -12.25 -4.38
N ALA A 522 6.24 -11.47 -3.48
CA ALA A 522 5.64 -11.14 -2.19
C ALA A 522 6.16 -9.81 -1.65
N ASN A 523 6.19 -8.78 -2.48
CA ASN A 523 6.63 -7.40 -2.19
C ASN A 523 8.14 -7.23 -1.88
N ALA A 524 8.91 -8.32 -1.81
CA ALA A 524 10.36 -8.25 -1.69
C ALA A 524 11.02 -8.03 -3.06
N ARG A 525 12.31 -7.76 -3.06
CA ARG A 525 13.11 -7.59 -4.27
C ARG A 525 12.98 -8.82 -5.18
N VAL A 526 12.67 -8.61 -6.46
CA VAL A 526 12.49 -9.66 -7.47
C VAL A 526 13.59 -9.65 -8.53
N THR A 527 14.28 -8.52 -8.73
CA THR A 527 15.29 -8.31 -9.76
C THR A 527 16.68 -8.04 -9.20
N ASP A 528 17.69 -8.06 -10.07
CA ASP A 528 19.09 -7.76 -9.75
C ASP A 528 19.78 -7.11 -10.95
N GLY A 529 21.01 -6.61 -10.75
CA GLY A 529 21.84 -6.04 -11.80
C GLY A 529 21.18 -4.85 -12.54
N GLU A 530 21.24 -4.87 -13.87
CA GLU A 530 20.71 -3.78 -14.72
C GLU A 530 19.20 -3.59 -14.58
N LEU A 531 18.43 -4.66 -14.35
CA LEU A 531 16.98 -4.56 -14.12
C LEU A 531 16.68 -3.86 -12.79
N LEU A 532 17.43 -4.17 -11.73
CA LEU A 532 17.26 -3.48 -10.46
C LEU A 532 17.67 -2.01 -10.56
N ALA A 533 18.76 -1.70 -11.30
CA ALA A 533 19.17 -0.33 -11.53
C ALA A 533 18.13 0.47 -12.34
N LEU A 534 17.39 -0.19 -13.25
CA LEU A 534 16.29 0.43 -14.00
C LEU A 534 15.06 0.70 -13.10
N ILE A 535 14.70 -0.28 -12.26
CA ILE A 535 13.47 -0.24 -11.45
C ILE A 535 13.68 0.58 -10.16
N GLY A 536 14.90 0.53 -9.60
CA GLY A 536 15.25 1.17 -8.34
C GLY A 536 14.73 0.43 -7.09
N ASP A 537 14.91 1.06 -5.93
CA ASP A 537 14.53 0.54 -4.60
C ASP A 537 13.96 1.65 -3.72
N SER A 538 12.65 1.63 -3.51
CA SER A 538 11.95 2.51 -2.55
C SER A 538 11.63 1.82 -1.22
N GLY A 539 12.30 0.70 -0.90
CA GLY A 539 12.11 -0.03 0.36
C GLY A 539 11.40 -1.37 0.16
N TYR A 540 11.94 -2.25 -0.66
CA TYR A 540 11.42 -3.62 -0.79
C TYR A 540 11.22 -4.28 0.57
N ALA A 541 10.11 -4.98 0.75
CA ALA A 541 9.81 -5.71 1.98
C ALA A 541 10.86 -6.79 2.28
N LEU A 542 11.01 -7.15 3.56
CA LEU A 542 11.85 -8.28 3.98
C LEU A 542 11.44 -9.56 3.23
N GLY A 543 12.41 -10.25 2.64
CA GLY A 543 12.20 -11.40 1.76
C GLY A 543 11.69 -12.69 2.43
N ALA A 544 11.50 -12.70 3.76
CA ALA A 544 11.17 -13.93 4.51
C ALA A 544 9.91 -14.64 3.98
N ARG A 545 8.82 -13.90 3.70
CA ARG A 545 7.57 -14.45 3.15
C ARG A 545 7.79 -14.96 1.72
N GLN A 546 8.45 -14.20 0.87
CA GLN A 546 8.78 -14.58 -0.51
C GLN A 546 9.66 -15.84 -0.55
N LYS A 547 10.64 -15.95 0.36
CA LYS A 547 11.51 -17.12 0.47
C LYS A 547 10.73 -18.37 0.88
N GLN A 548 9.83 -18.26 1.86
CA GLN A 548 9.00 -19.38 2.30
C GLN A 548 8.10 -19.90 1.15
N ILE A 549 7.48 -19.00 0.38
CA ILE A 549 6.71 -19.35 -0.81
C ILE A 549 7.62 -20.02 -1.85
N ALA A 550 8.75 -19.42 -2.18
CA ALA A 550 9.70 -19.94 -3.17
C ALA A 550 10.21 -21.34 -2.82
N ASP A 551 10.58 -21.54 -1.55
CA ASP A 551 11.10 -22.82 -1.06
C ASP A 551 10.00 -23.90 -1.08
N ALA A 552 8.77 -23.56 -0.68
CA ALA A 552 7.64 -24.48 -0.73
C ALA A 552 7.24 -24.86 -2.17
N MET A 553 7.20 -23.89 -3.08
CA MET A 553 6.95 -24.15 -4.50
C MET A 553 8.04 -25.03 -5.14
N ARG A 554 9.31 -24.81 -4.79
CA ARG A 554 10.44 -25.65 -5.30
C ARG A 554 10.39 -27.07 -4.76
N ALA A 555 9.95 -27.25 -3.51
CA ALA A 555 9.86 -28.56 -2.86
C ALA A 555 8.67 -29.39 -3.36
N ALA A 556 7.62 -28.77 -3.88
CA ALA A 556 6.45 -29.45 -4.41
C ALA A 556 6.75 -30.04 -5.79
N PRO A 557 6.59 -31.39 -5.99
CA PRO A 557 6.82 -32.01 -7.29
C PRO A 557 5.79 -31.53 -8.34
N HIS A 558 4.55 -31.44 -7.95
CA HIS A 558 3.45 -30.92 -8.74
C HIS A 558 2.58 -29.98 -7.92
N LEU A 559 1.95 -29.05 -8.62
CA LEU A 559 1.09 -28.00 -8.06
C LEU A 559 -0.28 -28.05 -8.75
N ASP A 560 -1.31 -27.84 -7.98
CA ASP A 560 -2.68 -27.60 -8.42
C ASP A 560 -3.30 -26.46 -7.60
N GLU A 561 -4.54 -26.14 -7.84
CA GLU A 561 -5.24 -25.06 -7.12
C GLU A 561 -5.26 -25.28 -5.61
N ALA A 562 -5.43 -26.55 -5.16
CA ALA A 562 -5.44 -26.88 -3.74
C ALA A 562 -4.06 -26.71 -3.09
N ALA A 563 -2.98 -27.10 -3.79
CA ALA A 563 -1.61 -26.90 -3.32
C ALA A 563 -1.26 -25.40 -3.23
N LEU A 564 -1.67 -24.59 -4.22
CA LEU A 564 -1.44 -23.15 -4.18
C LEU A 564 -2.27 -22.46 -3.09
N LEU A 565 -3.50 -22.88 -2.84
CA LEU A 565 -4.30 -22.41 -1.70
C LEU A 565 -3.64 -22.79 -0.37
N ALA A 566 -3.08 -23.99 -0.25
CA ALA A 566 -2.35 -24.40 0.95
C ALA A 566 -1.11 -23.54 1.21
N LEU A 567 -0.45 -23.04 0.16
CA LEU A 567 0.65 -22.07 0.29
C LEU A 567 0.16 -20.70 0.79
N GLN A 568 -1.00 -20.23 0.34
CA GLN A 568 -1.61 -18.99 0.86
C GLN A 568 -1.98 -19.10 2.34
N LEU A 569 -2.35 -20.30 2.79
CA LEU A 569 -2.74 -20.61 4.18
C LEU A 569 -1.56 -21.09 5.05
N ASP A 570 -0.32 -21.06 4.55
CA ASP A 570 0.84 -21.53 5.29
C ASP A 570 1.19 -20.58 6.44
N ASP A 571 0.88 -21.00 7.66
CA ASP A 571 1.12 -20.29 8.92
C ASP A 571 2.41 -20.72 9.65
N ARG A 572 3.27 -21.54 9.01
CA ARG A 572 4.54 -21.92 9.60
C ARG A 572 5.42 -20.71 9.84
N ALA A 573 5.97 -20.60 11.06
CA ALA A 573 6.74 -19.46 11.52
C ALA A 573 8.26 -19.67 11.32
N ILE A 574 8.66 -20.15 10.14
CA ILE A 574 10.05 -20.55 9.81
C ILE A 574 11.04 -19.40 10.11
N PHE A 575 10.68 -18.18 9.70
CA PHE A 575 11.50 -17.00 9.93
C PHE A 575 11.72 -16.71 11.42
N LEU A 576 10.72 -16.97 12.27
CA LEU A 576 10.79 -16.68 13.71
C LEU A 576 11.45 -17.81 14.55
N GLU A 577 11.76 -18.96 13.97
CA GLU A 577 12.41 -20.06 14.69
C GLU A 577 13.71 -19.61 15.35
N ARG A 578 14.57 -18.90 14.60
CA ARG A 578 15.83 -18.36 15.13
C ARG A 578 15.63 -17.34 16.26
N TRP A 579 14.53 -16.57 16.22
CA TRP A 579 14.18 -15.59 17.23
C TRP A 579 13.66 -16.25 18.51
N ASN A 580 12.85 -17.30 18.40
CA ASN A 580 12.43 -18.10 19.55
C ASN A 580 13.65 -18.76 20.22
N ALA A 581 14.54 -19.34 19.43
CA ALA A 581 15.79 -19.90 19.95
C ALA A 581 16.68 -18.85 20.65
N LEU A 582 16.76 -17.63 20.13
CA LEU A 582 17.47 -16.52 20.77
C LEU A 582 16.80 -16.11 22.08
N LEU A 583 15.47 -15.97 22.12
CA LEU A 583 14.72 -15.66 23.33
C LEU A 583 14.98 -16.70 24.41
N ARG A 584 14.82 -17.98 24.11
CA ARG A 584 15.07 -19.08 25.07
C ARG A 584 16.51 -19.08 25.59
N ARG A 585 17.52 -18.85 24.75
CA ARG A 585 18.92 -18.68 25.19
C ARG A 585 19.10 -17.48 26.11
N THR A 586 18.41 -16.38 25.84
CA THR A 586 18.45 -15.17 26.67
C THR A 586 17.86 -15.41 28.06
N LEU A 587 16.85 -16.25 28.17
CA LEU A 587 16.14 -16.55 29.40
C LEU A 587 16.86 -17.64 30.26
N ALA A 588 17.59 -18.54 29.62
CA ALA A 588 18.19 -19.71 30.29
C ALA A 588 19.04 -19.39 31.57
N PRO A 589 19.85 -18.29 31.60
CA PRO A 589 20.62 -17.93 32.81
C PRO A 589 19.80 -17.13 33.84
N LYS A 590 18.54 -16.79 33.55
CA LYS A 590 17.70 -15.92 34.39
C LYS A 590 16.93 -16.75 35.42
N SER A 591 16.63 -16.13 36.57
CA SER A 591 15.86 -16.75 37.64
C SER A 591 14.84 -15.76 38.21
N GLY A 592 13.76 -16.30 38.80
CA GLY A 592 12.67 -15.54 39.39
C GLY A 592 11.36 -15.66 38.58
N SER A 593 10.24 -15.46 39.24
CA SER A 593 8.91 -15.75 38.68
C SER A 593 8.58 -15.01 37.37
N ALA A 594 9.05 -13.77 37.21
CA ALA A 594 8.84 -12.98 35.99
C ALA A 594 9.57 -13.60 34.78
N TRP A 595 10.78 -14.09 34.95
CA TRP A 595 11.56 -14.76 33.91
C TRP A 595 11.00 -16.15 33.57
N THR A 596 10.53 -16.87 34.58
CA THR A 596 9.86 -18.17 34.42
C THR A 596 8.58 -17.98 33.56
N ASP A 597 7.76 -16.98 33.84
CA ASP A 597 6.53 -16.71 33.08
C ASP A 597 6.82 -16.40 31.59
N ILE A 598 7.92 -15.69 31.29
CA ILE A 598 8.36 -15.45 29.90
C ILE A 598 8.85 -16.75 29.25
N ALA A 599 9.63 -17.55 30.01
CA ALA A 599 10.14 -18.81 29.51
C ALA A 599 9.05 -19.82 29.19
N ASP A 600 8.09 -19.97 30.12
CA ASP A 600 6.93 -20.85 29.92
C ASP A 600 6.13 -20.47 28.68
N ALA A 601 5.94 -19.15 28.44
CA ALA A 601 5.29 -18.67 27.22
C ALA A 601 6.12 -18.94 25.96
N ALA A 602 7.45 -18.75 26.01
CA ALA A 602 8.35 -19.00 24.89
C ALA A 602 8.48 -20.50 24.55
N ASP A 603 8.30 -21.38 25.55
CA ASP A 603 8.31 -22.83 25.37
C ASP A 603 7.02 -23.38 24.74
N ASP A 604 5.92 -22.64 24.80
CA ASP A 604 4.67 -22.91 24.08
C ASP A 604 4.80 -22.57 22.58
N TRP A 605 5.89 -23.04 21.96
CA TRP A 605 6.26 -22.80 20.58
C TRP A 605 5.90 -23.98 19.70
N SER A 606 4.89 -23.82 18.84
CA SER A 606 4.45 -24.84 17.88
C SER A 606 5.15 -24.74 16.52
N GLY A 607 5.97 -23.71 16.28
CA GLY A 607 6.51 -23.39 14.95
C GLY A 607 5.48 -22.79 13.99
N ARG A 608 4.34 -22.34 14.49
CA ARG A 608 3.21 -21.82 13.72
C ARG A 608 2.67 -20.51 14.30
N ALA A 609 2.11 -19.66 13.45
CA ALA A 609 1.34 -18.48 13.84
C ALA A 609 -0.10 -18.85 14.27
N SER A 610 -0.22 -19.90 15.08
CA SER A 610 -1.51 -20.42 15.55
C SER A 610 -2.18 -19.45 16.53
N ILE A 611 -3.51 -19.30 16.43
CA ILE A 611 -4.28 -18.35 17.26
C ILE A 611 -4.19 -18.66 18.76
N ASP A 612 -3.87 -19.88 19.13
CA ASP A 612 -3.72 -20.36 20.51
C ASP A 612 -2.26 -20.36 21.00
N SER A 613 -1.29 -19.96 20.18
CA SER A 613 0.14 -19.94 20.55
C SER A 613 0.52 -18.66 21.32
N SER A 614 0.92 -18.81 22.57
CA SER A 614 1.59 -17.75 23.33
C SER A 614 3.05 -17.62 22.92
N GLY A 615 3.71 -18.72 22.54
CA GLY A 615 5.09 -18.75 22.09
C GLY A 615 5.34 -17.94 20.83
N TYR A 616 4.45 -18.02 19.86
CA TYR A 616 4.51 -17.16 18.67
C TYR A 616 4.39 -15.68 19.05
N ARG A 617 3.40 -15.32 19.88
CA ARG A 617 3.13 -13.95 20.29
C ARG A 617 4.31 -13.30 21.01
N ILE A 618 4.87 -13.97 22.02
CA ILE A 618 5.99 -13.43 22.79
C ILE A 618 7.28 -13.35 21.96
N THR A 619 7.53 -14.34 21.10
CA THR A 619 8.71 -14.35 20.21
C THR A 619 8.66 -13.18 19.23
N ARG A 620 7.48 -12.93 18.63
CA ARG A 620 7.28 -11.80 17.72
C ARG A 620 7.47 -10.46 18.44
N ALA A 621 6.89 -10.30 19.62
CA ALA A 621 7.07 -9.10 20.44
C ALA A 621 8.53 -8.88 20.83
N PHE A 622 9.23 -9.91 21.22
CA PHE A 622 10.66 -9.87 21.54
C PHE A 622 11.49 -9.42 20.33
N ARG A 623 11.25 -9.99 19.14
CA ARG A 623 11.91 -9.56 17.91
C ARG A 623 11.76 -8.06 17.67
N LEU A 624 10.54 -7.55 17.75
CA LEU A 624 10.27 -6.12 17.52
C LEU A 624 11.00 -5.23 18.54
N GLU A 625 11.06 -5.66 19.80
CA GLU A 625 11.75 -4.93 20.85
C GLU A 625 13.28 -4.93 20.65
N VAL A 626 13.85 -6.03 20.20
CA VAL A 626 15.29 -6.10 19.88
C VAL A 626 15.59 -5.19 18.67
N LEU A 627 14.79 -5.28 17.62
CA LEU A 627 14.98 -4.45 16.43
C LEU A 627 14.81 -2.95 16.74
N THR A 628 13.86 -2.58 17.62
CA THR A 628 13.71 -1.20 18.09
C THR A 628 15.01 -0.69 18.71
N ARG A 629 15.63 -1.48 19.61
CA ARG A 629 16.86 -1.08 20.30
C ARG A 629 18.05 -0.96 19.36
N VAL A 630 18.15 -1.87 18.40
CA VAL A 630 19.21 -1.85 17.39
C VAL A 630 19.01 -0.62 16.48
N ARG A 631 17.82 -0.43 15.94
CA ARG A 631 17.46 0.73 15.10
C ARG A 631 17.80 2.05 15.78
N ASP A 632 17.33 2.19 17.01
CA ASP A 632 17.47 3.44 17.76
C ASP A 632 18.92 3.76 18.09
N GLY A 633 19.72 2.72 18.36
CA GLY A 633 21.17 2.88 18.53
C GLY A 633 21.88 3.31 17.24
N LEU A 634 21.53 2.70 16.11
CA LEU A 634 22.09 3.05 14.80
C LEU A 634 21.66 4.45 14.32
N LEU A 635 20.43 4.87 14.61
CA LEU A 635 19.88 6.18 14.23
C LEU A 635 20.21 7.29 15.24
N GLY A 636 20.72 6.95 16.42
CA GLY A 636 21.04 7.93 17.48
C GLY A 636 21.92 9.09 17.01
N PRO A 637 23.03 8.84 16.30
CA PRO A 637 23.87 9.91 15.79
C PRO A 637 23.16 10.86 14.83
N ALA A 638 22.30 10.33 13.94
CA ALA A 638 21.52 11.13 13.03
C ALA A 638 20.48 12.00 13.76
N ARG A 639 19.81 11.44 14.77
CA ARG A 639 18.85 12.19 15.61
C ARG A 639 19.51 13.37 16.32
N VAL A 640 20.73 13.21 16.81
CA VAL A 640 21.47 14.30 17.46
C VAL A 640 21.86 15.36 16.43
N ALA A 641 22.35 14.95 15.27
CA ALA A 641 22.82 15.87 14.24
C ALA A 641 21.69 16.65 13.57
N LEU A 642 20.56 16.01 13.29
CA LEU A 642 19.41 16.60 12.60
C LEU A 642 18.42 17.31 13.55
N GLY A 643 18.38 16.96 14.82
CA GLY A 643 17.43 17.57 15.77
C GLY A 643 15.98 17.44 15.30
N ASP A 644 15.27 18.58 15.18
CA ASP A 644 13.87 18.62 14.75
C ASP A 644 13.70 18.25 13.25
N ALA A 645 14.75 18.32 12.45
CA ALA A 645 14.76 17.89 11.05
C ALA A 645 14.84 16.37 10.87
N PHE A 646 15.02 15.61 11.94
CA PHE A 646 15.08 14.16 11.87
C PHE A 646 13.72 13.56 11.49
N LEU A 647 13.72 12.82 10.38
CA LEU A 647 12.60 11.97 9.98
C LEU A 647 12.96 10.51 10.24
N MET A 648 12.03 9.76 10.82
CA MET A 648 12.21 8.33 11.06
C MET A 648 12.11 7.57 9.72
N PRO A 649 13.20 6.96 9.23
CA PRO A 649 13.14 6.18 7.99
C PRO A 649 12.44 4.84 8.19
N ASP A 650 11.77 4.35 7.16
CA ASP A 650 11.44 2.93 7.05
C ASP A 650 12.70 2.14 6.66
N LEU A 651 13.00 1.07 7.44
CA LEU A 651 14.19 0.23 7.30
C LEU A 651 13.77 -1.25 7.14
N PRO A 652 13.13 -1.65 6.05
CA PRO A 652 12.58 -3.00 5.89
C PRO A 652 13.66 -4.08 5.90
N GLN A 653 14.92 -3.74 5.58
CA GLN A 653 16.05 -4.65 5.56
C GLN A 653 16.88 -4.66 6.87
N LEU A 654 16.40 -4.00 7.93
CA LEU A 654 17.10 -3.92 9.23
C LEU A 654 17.43 -5.30 9.81
N GLU A 655 16.64 -6.31 9.51
CA GLU A 655 16.88 -7.71 9.92
C GLU A 655 18.27 -8.21 9.49
N GLY A 656 18.69 -7.87 8.27
CA GLY A 656 20.00 -8.25 7.72
C GLY A 656 21.18 -7.55 8.37
N VAL A 657 20.93 -6.50 9.15
CA VAL A 657 21.93 -5.80 9.97
C VAL A 657 21.87 -6.28 11.42
N ALA A 658 20.67 -6.39 11.97
CA ALA A 658 20.47 -6.77 13.37
C ALA A 658 20.94 -8.20 13.64
N TRP A 659 20.69 -9.15 12.72
CA TRP A 659 21.04 -10.54 12.96
C TRP A 659 22.55 -10.76 13.12
N PRO A 660 23.46 -10.29 12.23
CA PRO A 660 24.90 -10.34 12.46
C PRO A 660 25.35 -9.65 13.75
N LEU A 661 24.74 -8.53 14.14
CA LEU A 661 25.04 -7.86 15.41
C LEU A 661 24.74 -8.75 16.61
N LEU A 662 23.63 -9.48 16.58
CA LEU A 662 23.21 -10.39 17.65
C LEU A 662 24.04 -11.69 17.72
N GLU A 663 24.54 -12.15 16.57
CA GLU A 663 25.43 -13.34 16.53
C GLU A 663 26.86 -13.02 16.93
N GLN A 664 27.45 -11.96 16.35
CA GLN A 664 28.85 -11.60 16.56
C GLN A 664 29.07 -10.76 17.82
N ARG A 665 28.05 -10.04 18.29
CA ARG A 665 28.05 -9.23 19.51
C ARG A 665 29.23 -8.25 19.63
N PRO A 666 29.55 -7.48 18.59
CA PRO A 666 30.70 -6.57 18.62
C PRO A 666 30.47 -5.45 19.64
N ALA A 667 31.46 -5.25 20.54
CA ALA A 667 31.33 -4.26 21.62
C ALA A 667 31.22 -2.82 21.11
N HIS A 668 31.91 -2.49 20.01
CA HIS A 668 31.92 -1.15 19.40
C HIS A 668 30.62 -0.79 18.66
N LEU A 669 29.78 -1.76 18.31
CA LEU A 669 28.46 -1.54 17.67
C LEU A 669 27.28 -1.76 18.61
N LEU A 670 27.54 -2.04 19.90
CA LEU A 670 26.50 -2.13 20.91
C LEU A 670 25.88 -0.75 21.13
N PRO A 671 24.54 -0.60 21.07
CA PRO A 671 23.87 0.67 21.40
C PRO A 671 24.35 1.22 22.75
N PRO A 672 24.84 2.46 22.84
CA PRO A 672 25.59 2.97 24.01
C PRO A 672 24.83 2.96 25.33
N ARG A 673 23.50 2.95 25.31
CA ARG A 673 22.66 2.86 26.52
C ARG A 673 22.73 1.50 27.23
N PHE A 674 23.31 0.49 26.59
CA PHE A 674 23.46 -0.86 27.17
C PHE A 674 24.90 -1.16 27.50
N GLU A 675 25.11 -1.87 28.61
CA GLU A 675 26.44 -2.32 29.06
C GLU A 675 26.92 -3.59 28.32
N SER A 676 25.97 -4.39 27.84
CA SER A 676 26.24 -5.63 27.10
C SER A 676 25.06 -6.01 26.18
N TRP A 677 25.33 -6.87 25.20
CA TRP A 677 24.30 -7.48 24.37
C TRP A 677 23.28 -8.29 25.17
N ASP A 678 23.76 -8.96 26.28
CA ASP A 678 22.84 -9.69 27.17
C ASP A 678 21.93 -8.74 27.96
N ALA A 679 22.38 -7.54 28.29
CA ALA A 679 21.55 -6.51 28.92
C ALA A 679 20.49 -5.99 27.93
N LEU A 680 20.87 -5.76 26.68
CA LEU A 680 19.92 -5.35 25.61
C LEU A 680 18.83 -6.41 25.40
N LEU A 681 19.23 -7.68 25.28
CA LEU A 681 18.29 -8.78 25.06
C LEU A 681 17.36 -9.01 26.26
N ALA A 682 17.86 -8.89 27.47
CA ALA A 682 17.08 -9.01 28.69
C ALA A 682 16.05 -7.88 28.83
N ASP A 683 16.45 -6.65 28.53
CA ASP A 683 15.57 -5.50 28.52
C ASP A 683 14.48 -5.65 27.44
N ALA A 684 14.84 -6.09 26.24
CA ALA A 684 13.90 -6.39 25.17
C ALA A 684 12.86 -7.45 25.56
N ALA A 685 13.29 -8.54 26.23
CA ALA A 685 12.38 -9.59 26.69
C ALA A 685 11.41 -9.09 27.76
N THR A 686 11.89 -8.24 28.69
CA THR A 686 11.06 -7.64 29.74
C THR A 686 9.97 -6.75 29.12
N VAL A 687 10.34 -5.82 28.24
CA VAL A 687 9.39 -4.91 27.61
C VAL A 687 8.43 -5.64 26.68
N ALA A 688 8.88 -6.67 25.95
CA ALA A 688 8.02 -7.51 25.15
C ALA A 688 6.93 -8.19 26.01
N ALA A 689 7.31 -8.74 27.17
CA ALA A 689 6.37 -9.36 28.11
C ALA A 689 5.36 -8.36 28.67
N GLU A 690 5.78 -7.14 29.01
CA GLU A 690 4.88 -6.07 29.46
C GLU A 690 3.87 -5.68 28.38
N LYS A 691 4.31 -5.51 27.13
CA LYS A 691 3.42 -5.21 25.99
C LYS A 691 2.44 -6.34 25.72
N VAL A 692 2.88 -7.59 25.79
CA VAL A 692 2.00 -8.76 25.62
C VAL A 692 0.95 -8.81 26.72
N ARG A 693 1.28 -8.49 27.98
CA ARG A 693 0.31 -8.43 29.10
C ARG A 693 -0.72 -7.32 28.89
N LYS A 694 -0.32 -6.14 28.40
CA LYS A 694 -1.24 -5.03 28.13
C LYS A 694 -2.17 -5.31 26.95
N GLY A 695 -1.69 -5.91 25.89
CA GLY A 695 -2.50 -6.32 24.76
C GLY A 695 -3.17 -5.17 24.00
N GLY A 696 -2.62 -3.94 24.08
CA GLY A 696 -3.19 -2.72 23.50
C GLY A 696 -4.13 -1.93 24.44
N ASP A 697 -4.36 -2.43 25.65
CA ASP A 697 -5.07 -1.71 26.71
C ASP A 697 -4.06 -0.95 27.60
N ASP A 698 -4.52 0.09 28.32
CA ASP A 698 -3.66 0.84 29.24
C ASP A 698 -3.25 0.02 30.47
N GLU A 699 -4.10 -0.91 30.90
CA GLU A 699 -3.86 -1.76 32.07
C GLU A 699 -3.49 -3.19 31.68
N PRO A 700 -2.52 -3.81 32.38
CA PRO A 700 -2.17 -5.22 32.15
C PRO A 700 -3.33 -6.15 32.46
N LYS A 701 -3.61 -7.08 31.57
CA LYS A 701 -4.59 -8.14 31.81
C LYS A 701 -4.05 -9.16 32.84
N PRO A 702 -4.87 -9.62 33.78
CA PRO A 702 -4.45 -10.58 34.79
C PRO A 702 -4.12 -11.96 34.16
N GLY A 703 -3.25 -12.72 34.82
CA GLY A 703 -2.90 -14.09 34.41
C GLY A 703 -1.49 -14.24 33.86
N PRO A 704 -1.04 -15.49 33.63
CA PRO A 704 0.29 -15.78 33.09
C PRO A 704 0.38 -15.40 31.59
N LEU A 705 1.60 -15.25 31.09
CA LEU A 705 1.87 -14.97 29.67
C LEU A 705 1.43 -16.12 28.75
N THR A 706 1.41 -17.37 29.24
CA THR A 706 0.87 -18.53 28.52
C THR A 706 -0.63 -18.40 28.19
N ALA A 707 -1.36 -17.54 28.91
CA ALA A 707 -2.75 -17.21 28.61
C ALA A 707 -2.89 -16.04 27.58
N ARG A 708 -1.78 -15.44 27.15
CA ARG A 708 -1.73 -14.32 26.19
C ARG A 708 -1.43 -14.85 24.79
N VAL A 709 -2.40 -15.50 24.18
CA VAL A 709 -2.24 -16.16 22.88
C VAL A 709 -2.26 -15.19 21.70
N TRP A 710 -1.74 -15.63 20.55
CA TRP A 710 -1.66 -14.80 19.34
C TRP A 710 -3.04 -14.31 18.85
N GLY A 711 -4.08 -15.13 18.98
CA GLY A 711 -5.44 -14.77 18.59
C GLY A 711 -6.00 -13.52 19.29
N GLU A 712 -5.51 -13.17 20.49
CA GLU A 712 -5.91 -11.92 21.16
C GLU A 712 -5.36 -10.66 20.45
N ALA A 713 -4.20 -10.77 19.79
CA ALA A 713 -3.57 -9.66 19.07
C ALA A 713 -3.91 -9.68 17.57
N ASN A 714 -4.00 -10.88 16.99
CA ASN A 714 -4.33 -11.08 15.58
C ASN A 714 -5.84 -11.16 15.36
N THR A 715 -6.56 -10.12 15.79
CA THR A 715 -8.00 -10.02 15.62
C THR A 715 -8.31 -9.13 14.42
N SER A 716 -8.95 -9.69 13.40
CA SER A 716 -9.46 -8.92 12.26
C SER A 716 -10.64 -8.08 12.73
N ARG A 717 -10.48 -6.76 12.76
CA ARG A 717 -11.59 -5.82 12.93
C ARG A 717 -12.01 -5.33 11.56
N VAL A 718 -13.00 -5.97 10.98
CA VAL A 718 -13.54 -5.56 9.68
C VAL A 718 -14.55 -4.45 9.93
N CYS A 719 -14.13 -3.22 9.72
CA CYS A 719 -14.93 -2.03 10.03
C CYS A 719 -15.33 -1.25 8.77
N HIS A 720 -16.51 -0.63 8.85
CA HIS A 720 -16.90 0.37 7.87
C HIS A 720 -16.00 1.63 8.00
N PRO A 721 -15.64 2.33 6.91
CA PRO A 721 -14.78 3.53 6.96
C PRO A 721 -15.23 4.61 7.96
N LEU A 722 -16.52 4.75 8.18
CA LEU A 722 -17.07 5.71 9.16
C LEU A 722 -16.92 5.29 10.62
N SER A 723 -16.45 4.09 10.93
CA SER A 723 -16.33 3.62 12.31
C SER A 723 -15.47 4.52 13.18
N GLY A 724 -14.35 5.04 12.64
CA GLY A 724 -13.45 5.98 13.30
C GLY A 724 -13.98 7.40 13.43
N ALA A 725 -14.98 7.78 12.62
CA ALA A 725 -15.59 9.12 12.65
C ALA A 725 -16.72 9.25 13.68
N LEU A 726 -17.20 8.12 14.23
CA LEU A 726 -18.30 8.09 15.20
C LEU A 726 -17.81 7.98 16.65
N PRO A 727 -18.59 8.48 17.64
CA PRO A 727 -18.31 8.24 19.05
C PRO A 727 -18.16 6.74 19.36
N GLY A 728 -17.19 6.37 20.22
CA GLY A 728 -16.73 5.01 20.46
C GLY A 728 -17.81 3.89 20.51
N PRO A 729 -18.94 4.05 21.28
CA PRO A 729 -19.98 3.02 21.28
C PRO A 729 -20.66 2.82 19.91
N LEU A 730 -20.92 3.90 19.16
CA LEU A 730 -21.56 3.84 17.85
C LEU A 730 -20.59 3.33 16.76
N GLY A 731 -19.31 3.75 16.84
CA GLY A 731 -18.28 3.24 15.91
C GLY A 731 -18.12 1.72 15.98
N ARG A 732 -18.24 1.14 17.19
CA ARG A 732 -18.15 -0.33 17.39
C ARG A 732 -19.26 -1.11 16.68
N PHE A 733 -20.46 -0.54 16.50
CA PHE A 733 -21.54 -1.19 15.73
C PHE A 733 -21.24 -1.29 14.23
N LEU A 734 -20.29 -0.51 13.74
CA LEU A 734 -19.84 -0.53 12.34
C LEU A 734 -18.63 -1.47 12.13
N CYS A 735 -18.29 -2.29 13.13
CA CYS A 735 -17.22 -3.29 13.04
C CYS A 735 -17.79 -4.69 13.30
N MET A 736 -17.29 -5.67 12.55
CA MET A 736 -17.58 -7.10 12.70
C MET A 736 -16.41 -7.82 13.35
#